data_01fcefd12fb75296c68eaf3c35adffa4
#
_entry.id   01fcefd12fb75296c68eaf3c35adffa4
#
_cell.length_a   1.000
_cell.length_b   1.000
_cell.length_c   1.000
_cell.angle_alpha   90.00
_cell.angle_beta   90.00
_cell.angle_gamma   90.00
#
_symmetry.space_group_name_H-M   'P 1'
#
loop_
_entity.id
_entity.type
_entity.pdbx_description
1 polymer ?
#
loop_
_entity_poly.entity_id
_entity_poly.type
_entity_poly.pdbx_seq_one_letter_code
_entity_poly.pdbx_strand_id
1 'polypeptide(L)'
;MTADQTLDSFQALCGQCHANRTKAQSRAVEARPSLGMLRSHFNATVWAQYVESPKPPCMSYKPPGAPEFPYLGAEGKQTVKTHLAVDIVRSRYAALYHAPDPGLPIFTPLDDIRPVTPSDELPDLVYIDRDPRTNNCIHELMADLPFHGRGWYARPAVEYLLHTKRVTWEELKWGITATGHMMGDRIRKAFDVMDQAWDDVLQEFKAQGLVPSRPRPAKDSPNCLVGFYGMAPTSVNLRTILSFDSQDNTFQGVVQSRSDAYGINGLWEFTRITHVVGTGSYRPIYDYCLCVEHTRLAQAYQAVQTMYKVMRQPCPLVNITVDGFIFKKPRTGSTATKLKTLVEGLTVSCLPDLEENVRRMLEQPDPKQKRLRTNDLYPIRGHQSDAQVFRMVTPENRQHLRGMTQLPTRNWQVSYTRPEMQEINTDMAKTKVLRGESLLVLGLAGVGKSHWIRERVAELEQSGKRVVTIAKTHNAALVAGGDTCDHFVWKHVREGGTGADVLWVDEISMLDLPLLADLNHLARRDPPVQFILSGDFNQYKPFFHTFMGKEVEKSFKDSDLLALLSGGQFLRLTECRRSDKALFDWYASVVEEPKGCRFDMPLEDVVKQAREEFSIDKASGFLSNTRLAPTNLVISHKLRESLNETCNLADVMGRTDAARLTLEQFKIEPVANSNCPQDAWFWPGMRVIACCKGRKLRNGRAYTVESLGEVETAAVTVRADDEEPIKLQRGQFFRCFRLPYAITYASAQGLTISGLIALHNTSHTYFNKRQLYVALSRATAHDLVIVY
;
A
#
# COMPACT_ATOMS: atom_id res chain seq x y z
N MET A 1 27.19 4.21 5.36
CA MET A 1 28.46 3.78 6.01
C MET A 1 29.31 5.03 6.09
N THR A 2 29.63 5.50 7.27
CA THR A 2 30.56 6.62 7.46
C THR A 2 31.98 6.07 7.31
N ALA A 3 32.89 6.88 6.76
CA ALA A 3 34.26 6.50 6.44
C ALA A 3 35.11 5.96 7.64
N ASP A 4 34.57 6.04 8.84
CA ASP A 4 35.24 5.55 10.06
C ASP A 4 34.86 4.10 10.46
N GLN A 5 34.11 3.40 9.61
CA GLN A 5 33.98 1.95 9.77
C GLN A 5 35.18 1.29 9.09
N THR A 6 36.29 1.27 9.78
CA THR A 6 37.51 0.62 9.29
C THR A 6 37.29 -0.89 9.13
N LEU A 7 37.96 -1.48 8.16
CA LEU A 7 37.99 -2.92 7.94
C LEU A 7 38.24 -3.72 9.26
N ASP A 8 38.93 -3.15 10.22
CA ASP A 8 39.22 -3.73 11.52
C ASP A 8 37.98 -4.00 12.38
N SER A 9 36.93 -3.21 12.24
CA SER A 9 35.64 -3.50 12.92
C SER A 9 34.90 -4.71 12.34
N PHE A 10 35.23 -5.13 11.13
CA PHE A 10 34.70 -6.34 10.49
C PHE A 10 35.58 -7.58 10.71
N GLN A 11 36.86 -7.41 10.96
CA GLN A 11 37.79 -8.50 11.20
C GLN A 11 37.67 -9.10 12.59
N ALA A 12 37.03 -8.41 13.53
CA ALA A 12 36.84 -8.88 14.91
C ALA A 12 35.77 -9.99 15.08
N LEU A 13 35.03 -10.33 14.00
CA LEU A 13 34.05 -11.41 14.06
C LEU A 13 34.67 -12.70 13.48
N CYS A 14 34.75 -13.75 14.30
CA CYS A 14 35.06 -15.08 13.78
C CYS A 14 33.97 -15.52 12.77
N GLY A 15 34.29 -16.42 11.86
CA GLY A 15 33.37 -16.89 10.82
C GLY A 15 32.03 -17.38 11.38
N GLN A 16 32.03 -18.02 12.54
CA GLN A 16 30.84 -18.49 13.21
C GLN A 16 29.97 -17.32 13.74
N CYS A 17 30.57 -16.33 14.36
CA CYS A 17 29.86 -15.14 14.84
C CYS A 17 29.28 -14.33 13.71
N HIS A 18 29.98 -14.22 12.58
CA HIS A 18 29.48 -13.57 11.39
C HIS A 18 28.30 -14.34 10.81
N ALA A 19 28.39 -15.66 10.68
CA ALA A 19 27.29 -16.51 10.19
C ALA A 19 26.05 -16.40 11.09
N ASN A 20 26.24 -16.40 12.42
CA ASN A 20 25.12 -16.26 13.36
C ASN A 20 24.50 -14.87 13.33
N ARG A 21 25.31 -13.82 13.18
CA ARG A 21 24.81 -12.45 13.00
C ARG A 21 23.98 -12.33 11.71
N THR A 22 24.47 -12.90 10.60
CA THR A 22 23.72 -12.91 9.34
C THR A 22 22.42 -13.68 9.47
N LYS A 23 22.44 -14.86 10.13
CA LYS A 23 21.25 -15.67 10.42
C LYS A 23 20.25 -14.92 11.31
N ALA A 24 20.73 -14.23 12.34
CA ALA A 24 19.91 -13.40 13.20
C ALA A 24 19.28 -12.22 12.45
N GLN A 25 20.03 -11.55 11.58
CA GLN A 25 19.53 -10.50 10.72
C GLN A 25 18.49 -11.02 9.73
N SER A 26 18.72 -12.17 9.09
CA SER A 26 17.77 -12.80 8.17
C SER A 26 16.47 -13.16 8.89
N ARG A 27 16.52 -13.79 10.05
CA ARG A 27 15.33 -14.11 10.85
C ARG A 27 14.57 -12.85 11.26
N ALA A 28 15.27 -11.79 11.66
CA ALA A 28 14.65 -10.51 12.00
C ALA A 28 13.98 -9.85 10.79
N VAL A 29 14.58 -9.98 9.60
CA VAL A 29 13.99 -9.48 8.34
C VAL A 29 12.77 -10.30 7.95
N GLU A 30 12.81 -11.61 8.05
CA GLU A 30 11.67 -12.51 7.75
C GLU A 30 10.50 -12.30 8.71
N ALA A 31 10.79 -12.10 9.99
CA ALA A 31 9.77 -11.87 11.01
C ALA A 31 9.23 -10.43 11.02
N ARG A 32 9.99 -9.47 10.50
CA ARG A 32 9.49 -8.10 10.33
C ARG A 32 8.38 -8.11 9.29
N PRO A 33 7.34 -7.30 9.51
CA PRO A 33 6.53 -6.87 8.39
C PRO A 33 7.51 -6.37 7.32
N SER A 34 7.40 -6.88 6.09
CA SER A 34 8.25 -6.38 5.01
C SER A 34 8.11 -4.86 4.92
N LEU A 35 9.13 -4.16 4.46
CA LEU A 35 9.03 -2.70 4.26
C LEU A 35 7.79 -2.34 3.42
N GLY A 36 7.40 -3.20 2.48
CA GLY A 36 6.14 -3.05 1.73
C GLY A 36 4.90 -3.12 2.61
N MET A 37 4.92 -3.90 3.70
CA MET A 37 3.80 -3.99 4.64
C MET A 37 3.66 -2.75 5.53
N LEU A 38 4.73 -2.00 5.76
CA LEU A 38 4.73 -0.75 6.52
C LEU A 38 4.52 0.48 5.64
N ARG A 39 4.50 0.28 4.34
CA ARG A 39 4.39 1.34 3.36
C ARG A 39 2.99 1.94 3.40
N SER A 40 2.91 3.26 3.58
CA SER A 40 1.66 4.03 3.51
C SER A 40 1.55 4.69 2.15
N HIS A 41 0.46 4.43 1.45
CA HIS A 41 0.18 5.00 0.14
C HIS A 41 -0.97 5.98 0.27
N PHE A 42 -0.67 7.27 0.12
CA PHE A 42 -1.69 8.30 0.07
C PHE A 42 -2.16 8.55 -1.37
N ASN A 43 -3.39 8.98 -1.55
CA ASN A 43 -3.73 9.65 -2.79
C ASN A 43 -2.90 10.95 -2.91
N ALA A 44 -2.74 11.45 -4.14
CA ALA A 44 -1.83 12.56 -4.38
C ALA A 44 -2.29 13.86 -3.68
N THR A 45 -3.58 14.04 -3.46
CA THR A 45 -4.12 15.21 -2.76
C THR A 45 -3.75 15.18 -1.28
N VAL A 46 -4.01 14.06 -0.61
CA VAL A 46 -3.65 13.87 0.81
C VAL A 46 -2.15 13.94 0.99
N TRP A 47 -1.38 13.39 0.03
CA TRP A 47 0.06 13.46 0.04
C TRP A 47 0.56 14.89 0.08
N ALA A 48 0.10 15.76 -0.83
CA ALA A 48 0.51 17.15 -0.87
C ALA A 48 0.19 17.90 0.44
N GLN A 49 -0.99 17.66 1.00
CA GLN A 49 -1.43 18.37 2.20
C GLN A 49 -0.74 17.88 3.49
N TYR A 50 -0.50 16.58 3.59
CA TYR A 50 0.04 15.99 4.80
C TYR A 50 1.58 15.88 4.77
N VAL A 51 2.13 15.30 3.71
CA VAL A 51 3.56 14.94 3.68
C VAL A 51 4.45 16.18 3.59
N GLU A 52 3.99 17.26 2.96
CA GLU A 52 4.68 18.53 2.90
C GLU A 52 4.56 19.33 4.21
N SER A 53 3.62 18.96 5.09
CA SER A 53 3.49 19.62 6.38
C SER A 53 4.72 19.41 7.27
N PRO A 54 5.05 20.35 8.16
CA PRO A 54 6.14 20.18 9.11
C PRO A 54 5.95 18.93 9.96
N LYS A 55 7.01 18.16 10.15
CA LYS A 55 7.01 17.00 11.06
C LYS A 55 6.87 17.43 12.49
N PRO A 56 6.36 16.57 13.40
CA PRO A 56 6.49 16.79 14.83
C PRO A 56 7.95 17.04 15.17
N PRO A 57 8.28 18.08 15.96
CA PRO A 57 9.65 18.37 16.29
C PRO A 57 10.26 17.29 17.17
N CYS A 58 11.51 16.95 16.94
CA CYS A 58 12.27 16.16 17.89
C CYS A 58 12.56 17.05 19.11
N MET A 59 11.99 16.72 20.27
CA MET A 59 12.08 17.54 21.47
C MET A 59 13.48 17.50 22.04
N SER A 60 14.27 18.54 21.81
CA SER A 60 15.59 18.69 22.41
C SER A 60 15.85 20.18 22.61
N TYR A 61 15.88 20.62 23.84
CA TYR A 61 16.04 22.02 24.19
C TYR A 61 16.98 22.21 25.37
N LYS A 62 17.99 23.03 25.19
CA LYS A 62 18.89 23.51 26.25
C LYS A 62 18.78 25.03 26.29
N PRO A 63 18.28 25.63 27.40
CA PRO A 63 18.21 27.07 27.53
C PRO A 63 19.59 27.73 27.38
N PRO A 64 19.66 28.94 26.85
CA PRO A 64 20.90 29.72 26.87
C PRO A 64 21.42 29.85 28.31
N GLY A 65 22.73 29.65 28.53
CA GLY A 65 23.34 29.72 29.86
C GLY A 65 23.06 28.53 30.77
N ALA A 66 22.33 27.50 30.31
CA ALA A 66 22.22 26.28 31.08
C ALA A 66 23.58 25.61 31.26
N PRO A 67 23.87 25.06 32.46
CA PRO A 67 25.14 24.41 32.73
C PRO A 67 25.37 23.28 31.72
N GLU A 68 26.58 23.23 31.19
CA GLU A 68 27.03 22.04 30.49
C GLU A 68 27.18 20.91 31.51
N PHE A 69 26.46 19.83 31.29
CA PHE A 69 26.76 18.60 31.99
C PHE A 69 28.07 18.08 31.37
N PRO A 70 29.18 18.06 32.12
CA PRO A 70 30.47 17.69 31.56
C PRO A 70 30.35 16.30 30.91
N TYR A 71 30.90 16.17 29.74
CA TYR A 71 31.12 14.86 29.10
C TYR A 71 32.00 14.05 30.02
N LEU A 72 31.44 13.06 30.67
CA LEU A 72 32.24 12.14 31.51
C LEU A 72 32.98 11.20 30.58
N GLY A 73 34.17 11.64 30.13
CA GLY A 73 35.20 10.74 29.64
C GLY A 73 35.54 9.75 30.77
N ALA A 74 36.15 8.62 30.43
CA ALA A 74 36.39 7.48 31.32
C ALA A 74 37.16 7.79 32.64
N GLU A 75 37.63 9.00 32.86
CA GLU A 75 38.52 9.40 33.98
C GLU A 75 37.88 10.40 34.97
N GLY A 76 36.66 10.85 34.80
CA GLY A 76 36.11 11.88 35.71
C GLY A 76 34.71 11.60 36.22
N LYS A 77 34.54 10.80 37.22
CA LYS A 77 33.29 10.67 37.99
C LYS A 77 33.00 11.91 38.84
N GLN A 78 32.69 13.04 38.23
CA GLN A 78 31.97 14.10 38.95
C GLN A 78 30.48 13.76 38.93
N THR A 79 30.01 13.19 40.00
CA THR A 79 28.59 12.96 40.27
C THR A 79 27.86 14.29 40.33
N VAL A 80 27.05 14.61 39.32
CA VAL A 80 26.13 15.76 39.37
C VAL A 80 25.00 15.39 40.33
N LYS A 81 25.28 15.40 41.64
CA LYS A 81 24.36 15.04 42.70
C LYS A 81 23.10 15.95 42.79
N THR A 82 23.09 17.02 42.03
CA THR A 82 22.11 18.10 42.11
C THR A 82 20.95 18.00 41.14
N HIS A 83 20.98 17.09 40.16
CA HIS A 83 19.96 16.97 39.13
C HIS A 83 19.42 15.54 39.04
N LEU A 84 18.21 15.45 38.51
CA LEU A 84 17.52 14.18 38.18
C LEU A 84 17.04 14.24 36.75
N ALA A 85 16.98 13.10 36.07
CA ALA A 85 16.41 12.96 34.75
C ALA A 85 15.27 11.95 34.74
N VAL A 86 14.24 12.27 34.03
CA VAL A 86 13.17 11.34 33.66
C VAL A 86 13.40 10.93 32.22
N ASP A 87 13.25 9.65 31.93
CA ASP A 87 13.48 9.05 30.63
C ASP A 87 12.35 8.06 30.30
N ILE A 88 11.92 8.02 29.07
CA ILE A 88 10.96 7.03 28.60
C ILE A 88 11.72 5.76 28.22
N VAL A 89 11.35 4.63 28.83
CA VAL A 89 12.02 3.35 28.58
C VAL A 89 11.76 2.89 27.15
N ARG A 90 12.85 2.78 26.34
CA ARG A 90 12.78 2.32 24.94
C ARG A 90 11.66 3.05 24.14
N SER A 91 11.58 4.37 24.22
CA SER A 91 10.45 5.19 23.76
C SER A 91 9.84 4.76 22.43
N ARG A 92 10.63 4.71 21.36
CA ARG A 92 10.18 4.39 20.02
C ARG A 92 9.83 2.91 19.84
N TYR A 93 10.61 2.03 20.47
CA TYR A 93 10.28 0.60 20.53
C TYR A 93 8.92 0.40 21.22
N ALA A 94 8.73 1.01 22.37
CA ALA A 94 7.48 0.90 23.11
C ALA A 94 6.26 1.49 22.38
N ALA A 95 6.46 2.56 21.61
CA ALA A 95 5.40 3.15 20.79
C ALA A 95 4.93 2.19 19.68
N LEU A 96 5.86 1.45 19.08
CA LEU A 96 5.55 0.46 18.03
C LEU A 96 5.04 -0.85 18.61
N TYR A 97 5.73 -1.38 19.64
CA TYR A 97 5.43 -2.68 20.25
C TYR A 97 4.05 -2.71 20.92
N HIS A 98 3.67 -1.61 21.58
CA HIS A 98 2.39 -1.45 22.24
C HIS A 98 1.38 -0.66 21.40
N ALA A 99 1.48 -0.76 20.08
CA ALA A 99 0.47 -0.16 19.20
C ALA A 99 -0.91 -0.73 19.54
N PRO A 100 -1.94 0.15 19.68
CA PRO A 100 -3.29 -0.27 20.05
C PRO A 100 -3.97 -1.08 18.94
N ASP A 101 -5.03 -1.79 19.27
CA ASP A 101 -5.94 -2.33 18.27
C ASP A 101 -6.68 -1.17 17.57
N PRO A 102 -6.85 -1.21 16.28
CA PRO A 102 -6.50 -2.30 15.35
C PRO A 102 -5.03 -2.31 14.89
N GLY A 103 -4.15 -1.48 15.41
CA GLY A 103 -2.74 -1.41 15.09
C GLY A 103 -2.30 -0.05 14.54
N LEU A 104 -1.10 0.00 13.92
CA LEU A 104 -0.60 1.23 13.31
C LEU A 104 -1.35 1.55 12.02
N PRO A 105 -1.75 2.80 11.80
CA PRO A 105 -2.50 3.18 10.60
C PRO A 105 -1.65 3.03 9.34
N ILE A 106 -2.25 2.43 8.33
CA ILE A 106 -1.68 2.28 6.99
C ILE A 106 -2.63 2.94 6.01
N PHE A 107 -2.18 4.03 5.44
CA PHE A 107 -2.97 4.80 4.49
C PHE A 107 -2.84 4.23 3.08
N THR A 108 -3.95 4.21 2.38
CA THR A 108 -4.08 3.76 1.01
C THR A 108 -4.27 4.95 0.07
N PRO A 109 -4.14 4.78 -1.25
CA PRO A 109 -4.47 5.83 -2.20
C PRO A 109 -5.92 6.30 -2.17
N LEU A 110 -6.81 5.52 -1.53
CA LEU A 110 -8.24 5.80 -1.45
C LEU A 110 -8.64 6.56 -0.17
N ASP A 111 -7.71 6.80 0.74
CA ASP A 111 -7.97 7.56 1.96
C ASP A 111 -7.97 9.05 1.65
N ASP A 112 -9.05 9.71 2.01
CA ASP A 112 -9.31 11.11 1.70
C ASP A 112 -9.36 11.97 2.97
N ILE A 113 -9.08 13.27 2.80
CA ILE A 113 -9.28 14.25 3.85
C ILE A 113 -10.77 14.55 4.00
N ARG A 114 -11.27 14.51 5.22
CA ARG A 114 -12.65 14.83 5.54
C ARG A 114 -12.72 15.83 6.71
N PRO A 115 -13.77 16.69 6.77
CA PRO A 115 -14.03 17.47 7.96
C PRO A 115 -14.21 16.56 9.18
N VAL A 116 -13.75 16.99 10.35
CA VAL A 116 -13.94 16.28 11.61
C VAL A 116 -15.16 16.85 12.33
N THR A 117 -16.06 15.98 12.78
CA THR A 117 -17.24 16.36 13.55
C THR A 117 -17.22 15.70 14.93
N PRO A 118 -17.81 16.32 15.97
CA PRO A 118 -17.81 15.76 17.33
C PRO A 118 -18.55 14.43 17.47
N SER A 119 -19.39 14.08 16.51
CA SER A 119 -20.13 12.80 16.47
C SER A 119 -19.34 11.64 15.91
N ASP A 120 -18.22 11.92 15.27
CA ASP A 120 -17.43 10.90 14.60
C ASP A 120 -16.39 10.28 15.54
N GLU A 121 -16.00 9.05 15.25
CA GLU A 121 -14.79 8.50 15.85
C GLU A 121 -13.58 9.31 15.38
N LEU A 122 -12.64 9.62 16.28
CA LEU A 122 -11.46 10.40 15.95
C LEU A 122 -10.66 9.71 14.82
N PRO A 123 -10.36 10.44 13.72
CA PRO A 123 -9.51 9.95 12.65
C PRO A 123 -8.10 9.59 13.14
N ASP A 124 -7.37 8.80 12.38
CA ASP A 124 -6.00 8.40 12.71
C ASP A 124 -4.99 9.55 12.63
N LEU A 125 -5.23 10.49 11.72
CA LEU A 125 -4.54 11.77 11.65
C LEU A 125 -5.57 12.90 11.68
N VAL A 126 -5.32 13.94 12.48
CA VAL A 126 -6.20 15.08 12.65
C VAL A 126 -5.40 16.37 12.47
N TYR A 127 -5.93 17.29 11.69
CA TYR A 127 -5.39 18.64 11.58
C TYR A 127 -6.01 19.53 12.64
N ILE A 128 -5.15 20.09 13.51
CA ILE A 128 -5.51 21.05 14.53
C ILE A 128 -5.26 22.46 13.99
N ASP A 129 -6.32 23.24 13.85
CA ASP A 129 -6.30 24.64 13.41
C ASP A 129 -6.35 25.57 14.61
N ARG A 130 -5.26 25.64 15.33
CA ARG A 130 -5.09 26.52 16.47
C ARG A 130 -3.77 27.27 16.33
N ASP A 131 -3.80 28.57 16.60
CA ASP A 131 -2.58 29.37 16.57
C ASP A 131 -1.54 28.84 17.56
N PRO A 132 -0.27 28.76 17.15
CA PRO A 132 0.78 28.39 18.06
C PRO A 132 0.88 29.42 19.18
N ARG A 133 0.95 28.93 20.40
CA ARG A 133 1.28 29.82 21.52
C ARG A 133 2.73 30.31 21.35
N THR A 134 2.95 31.55 21.73
CA THR A 134 4.31 32.08 21.87
C THR A 134 4.89 31.48 23.15
N ASN A 135 5.64 30.41 23.04
CA ASN A 135 6.31 29.79 24.18
C ASN A 135 7.58 30.57 24.50
N ASN A 136 7.55 31.28 25.62
CA ASN A 136 8.67 32.10 26.06
C ASN A 136 9.66 31.33 26.92
N CYS A 137 9.27 30.17 27.42
CA CYS A 137 10.12 29.32 28.25
C CYS A 137 9.85 27.82 28.08
N ILE A 138 10.80 27.01 28.52
CA ILE A 138 10.78 25.56 28.46
C ILE A 138 9.58 24.95 29.22
N HIS A 139 9.11 25.62 30.28
CA HIS A 139 7.96 25.15 31.08
C HIS A 139 6.66 25.27 30.29
N GLU A 140 6.48 26.37 29.55
CA GLU A 140 5.31 26.58 28.70
C GLU A 140 5.25 25.55 27.58
N LEU A 141 6.40 25.29 26.93
CA LEU A 141 6.49 24.25 25.92
C LEU A 141 6.08 22.87 26.48
N MET A 142 6.65 22.49 27.61
CA MET A 142 6.33 21.20 28.24
C MET A 142 4.87 21.12 28.73
N ALA A 143 4.31 22.24 29.17
CA ALA A 143 2.91 22.30 29.58
C ALA A 143 1.94 22.17 28.39
N ASP A 144 2.33 22.58 27.19
CA ASP A 144 1.49 22.51 26.00
C ASP A 144 1.59 21.15 25.29
N LEU A 145 2.64 20.34 25.55
CA LEU A 145 2.81 19.04 24.89
C LEU A 145 1.55 18.17 25.06
N PRO A 146 1.24 17.37 24.06
CA PRO A 146 1.86 17.19 22.72
C PRO A 146 1.53 18.29 21.70
N PHE A 147 0.78 19.34 22.06
CA PHE A 147 0.51 20.45 21.16
C PHE A 147 1.77 21.35 21.02
N HIS A 148 2.15 21.66 19.80
CA HIS A 148 3.28 22.53 19.46
C HIS A 148 2.99 23.37 18.23
N GLY A 149 1.72 23.73 18.01
CA GLY A 149 1.25 24.61 16.96
C GLY A 149 0.33 23.96 15.96
N ARG A 150 -0.09 24.72 14.98
CA ARG A 150 -1.00 24.32 13.92
C ARG A 150 -0.38 23.23 13.04
N GLY A 151 -1.11 22.17 12.80
CA GLY A 151 -0.64 21.07 11.96
C GLY A 151 -1.33 19.72 12.20
N TRP A 152 -0.78 18.65 11.60
CA TRP A 152 -1.30 17.30 11.71
C TRP A 152 -0.78 16.59 12.97
N TYR A 153 -1.67 15.88 13.64
CA TYR A 153 -1.40 15.10 14.84
C TYR A 153 -1.97 13.69 14.72
N ALA A 154 -1.25 12.70 15.20
CA ALA A 154 -1.79 11.35 15.32
C ALA A 154 -2.82 11.25 16.44
N ARG A 155 -3.80 10.36 16.27
CA ARG A 155 -4.92 10.13 17.19
C ARG A 155 -4.55 10.16 18.68
N PRO A 156 -3.49 9.45 19.17
CA PRO A 156 -3.17 9.44 20.61
C PRO A 156 -2.87 10.82 21.19
N ALA A 157 -2.28 11.71 20.41
CA ALA A 157 -2.02 13.08 20.85
C ALA A 157 -3.32 13.88 20.92
N VAL A 158 -4.20 13.72 19.93
CA VAL A 158 -5.49 14.43 19.89
C VAL A 158 -6.39 13.98 21.01
N GLU A 159 -6.50 12.69 21.29
CA GLU A 159 -7.25 12.13 22.41
C GLU A 159 -6.79 12.73 23.74
N TYR A 160 -5.47 12.78 23.95
CA TYR A 160 -4.90 13.38 25.16
C TYR A 160 -5.19 14.88 25.26
N LEU A 161 -5.06 15.62 24.17
CA LEU A 161 -5.32 17.08 24.13
C LEU A 161 -6.78 17.40 24.41
N LEU A 162 -7.72 16.65 23.86
CA LEU A 162 -9.15 16.78 24.13
C LEU A 162 -9.47 16.43 25.61
N HIS A 163 -8.94 15.29 26.08
CA HIS A 163 -9.13 14.86 27.48
C HIS A 163 -8.62 15.90 28.48
N THR A 164 -7.45 16.46 28.21
CA THR A 164 -6.86 17.50 29.08
C THR A 164 -7.40 18.91 28.80
N LYS A 165 -8.40 19.03 27.91
CA LYS A 165 -9.03 20.32 27.53
C LYS A 165 -8.02 21.35 27.01
N ARG A 166 -6.95 20.89 26.42
CA ARG A 166 -5.93 21.76 25.80
C ARG A 166 -6.31 22.17 24.38
N VAL A 167 -7.13 21.37 23.70
CA VAL A 167 -7.81 21.70 22.45
C VAL A 167 -9.30 21.38 22.57
N THR A 168 -10.10 22.03 21.72
CA THR A 168 -11.54 21.79 21.62
C THR A 168 -11.87 21.14 20.28
N TRP A 169 -13.08 20.60 20.16
CA TRP A 169 -13.53 19.98 18.91
C TRP A 169 -13.62 20.98 17.76
N GLU A 170 -13.91 22.24 18.04
CA GLU A 170 -13.99 23.30 17.02
C GLU A 170 -12.63 23.61 16.38
N GLU A 171 -11.54 23.31 17.10
CA GLU A 171 -10.16 23.46 16.61
C GLU A 171 -9.72 22.28 15.73
N LEU A 172 -10.47 21.15 15.73
CA LEU A 172 -10.23 20.02 14.83
C LEU A 172 -10.96 20.28 13.52
N LYS A 173 -10.24 20.45 12.42
CA LYS A 173 -10.82 20.81 11.12
C LYS A 173 -10.89 19.65 10.15
N TRP A 174 -9.81 18.93 9.99
CA TRP A 174 -9.67 17.88 8.99
C TRP A 174 -9.14 16.62 9.61
N GLY A 175 -9.57 15.47 9.07
CA GLY A 175 -9.10 14.18 9.49
C GLY A 175 -8.87 13.25 8.32
N ILE A 176 -8.01 12.25 8.55
CA ILE A 176 -7.76 11.14 7.64
C ILE A 176 -7.90 9.86 8.46
N THR A 177 -8.85 9.02 8.09
CA THR A 177 -9.03 7.70 8.67
C THR A 177 -8.38 6.67 7.76
N ALA A 178 -7.49 5.85 8.32
CA ALA A 178 -6.80 4.82 7.57
C ALA A 178 -7.75 3.65 7.26
N THR A 179 -7.79 3.22 6.00
CA THR A 179 -8.55 2.03 5.59
C THR A 179 -7.86 0.74 6.04
N GLY A 180 -6.56 0.76 6.28
CA GLY A 180 -5.77 -0.39 6.72
C GLY A 180 -5.02 -0.13 8.00
N HIS A 181 -4.81 -1.19 8.80
CA HIS A 181 -3.97 -1.11 10.00
C HIS A 181 -3.03 -2.30 10.06
N MET A 182 -1.80 -2.04 10.45
CA MET A 182 -0.87 -3.11 10.79
C MET A 182 -1.20 -3.61 12.19
N MET A 183 -1.59 -4.87 12.27
CA MET A 183 -2.01 -5.50 13.53
C MET A 183 -0.88 -5.45 14.57
N GLY A 184 -1.22 -5.04 15.79
CA GLY A 184 -0.28 -4.93 16.90
C GLY A 184 0.41 -6.26 17.25
N ASP A 185 -0.27 -7.39 17.13
CA ASP A 185 0.30 -8.73 17.34
C ASP A 185 1.41 -9.08 16.34
N ARG A 186 1.26 -8.69 15.07
CA ARG A 186 2.31 -8.86 14.05
C ARG A 186 3.55 -8.04 14.36
N ILE A 187 3.35 -6.81 14.82
CA ILE A 187 4.44 -5.93 15.22
C ILE A 187 5.18 -6.55 16.43
N ARG A 188 4.45 -6.94 17.48
CA ARG A 188 5.01 -7.60 18.66
C ARG A 188 5.81 -8.82 18.28
N LYS A 189 5.23 -9.73 17.51
CA LYS A 189 5.92 -10.95 17.06
C LYS A 189 7.20 -10.67 16.29
N ALA A 190 7.20 -9.65 15.41
CA ALA A 190 8.39 -9.26 14.66
C ALA A 190 9.49 -8.73 15.58
N PHE A 191 9.13 -7.94 16.59
CA PHE A 191 10.09 -7.42 17.58
C PHE A 191 10.60 -8.51 18.53
N ASP A 192 9.74 -9.44 18.95
CA ASP A 192 10.14 -10.55 19.81
C ASP A 192 11.16 -11.45 19.10
N VAL A 193 10.94 -11.78 17.83
CA VAL A 193 11.91 -12.54 17.03
C VAL A 193 13.23 -11.77 16.85
N MET A 194 13.15 -10.46 16.64
CA MET A 194 14.35 -9.63 16.53
C MET A 194 15.13 -9.59 17.85
N ASP A 195 14.46 -9.38 18.98
CA ASP A 195 15.09 -9.32 20.30
C ASP A 195 15.72 -10.68 20.63
N GLN A 196 15.02 -11.80 20.39
CA GLN A 196 15.56 -13.14 20.60
C GLN A 196 16.80 -13.42 19.74
N ALA A 197 16.74 -13.08 18.46
CA ALA A 197 17.86 -13.28 17.56
C ALA A 197 19.12 -12.50 17.99
N TRP A 198 18.94 -11.29 18.55
CA TRP A 198 20.05 -10.52 19.08
C TRP A 198 20.54 -11.00 20.43
N ASP A 199 19.66 -11.52 21.27
CA ASP A 199 20.06 -12.11 22.57
C ASP A 199 20.86 -13.40 22.34
N ASP A 200 20.50 -14.22 21.35
CA ASP A 200 21.28 -15.41 20.95
C ASP A 200 22.72 -15.04 20.56
N VAL A 201 22.87 -14.01 19.70
CA VAL A 201 24.18 -13.51 19.28
C VAL A 201 24.98 -12.96 20.47
N LEU A 202 24.34 -12.23 21.38
CA LEU A 202 25.00 -11.69 22.58
C LEU A 202 25.47 -12.80 23.55
N GLN A 203 24.71 -13.89 23.65
CA GLN A 203 25.12 -15.05 24.45
C GLN A 203 26.37 -15.72 23.87
N GLU A 204 26.42 -15.87 22.54
CA GLU A 204 27.59 -16.40 21.85
C GLU A 204 28.84 -15.53 22.06
N PHE A 205 28.70 -14.20 21.98
CA PHE A 205 29.80 -13.27 22.29
C PHE A 205 30.31 -13.44 23.70
N LYS A 206 29.40 -13.57 24.67
CA LYS A 206 29.77 -13.80 26.09
C LYS A 206 30.47 -15.15 26.27
N ALA A 207 29.98 -16.20 25.62
CA ALA A 207 30.58 -17.53 25.69
C ALA A 207 32.03 -17.57 25.17
N GLN A 208 32.34 -16.68 24.22
CA GLN A 208 33.68 -16.51 23.63
C GLN A 208 34.54 -15.48 24.40
N GLY A 209 34.10 -14.99 25.56
CA GLY A 209 34.79 -13.96 26.32
C GLY A 209 34.83 -12.59 25.68
N LEU A 210 34.00 -12.36 24.63
CA LEU A 210 33.93 -11.10 23.95
C LEU A 210 32.84 -10.21 24.59
N VAL A 211 33.20 -8.99 24.94
CA VAL A 211 32.24 -8.00 25.42
C VAL A 211 31.96 -7.02 24.29
N PRO A 212 30.72 -6.94 23.79
CA PRO A 212 30.41 -5.98 22.76
C PRO A 212 30.64 -4.55 23.25
N SER A 213 31.50 -3.80 22.58
CA SER A 213 31.87 -2.43 22.91
C SER A 213 30.75 -1.39 22.69
N ARG A 214 29.67 -1.75 22.08
CA ARG A 214 28.54 -0.87 21.74
C ARG A 214 27.21 -1.38 22.30
N PRO A 215 26.27 -0.46 22.58
CA PRO A 215 24.94 -0.80 23.03
C PRO A 215 24.22 -1.72 22.04
N ARG A 216 23.32 -2.52 22.57
CA ARG A 216 22.59 -3.61 21.91
C ARG A 216 22.00 -3.18 20.59
N PRO A 217 22.28 -3.86 19.47
CA PRO A 217 21.64 -3.60 18.17
C PRO A 217 20.12 -3.61 18.23
N ALA A 218 19.52 -4.44 19.09
CA ALA A 218 18.09 -4.47 19.35
C ALA A 218 17.55 -3.14 19.91
N LYS A 219 18.38 -2.33 20.61
CA LYS A 219 17.97 -1.00 21.06
C LYS A 219 17.99 0.04 19.94
N ASP A 220 18.97 -0.04 19.05
CA ASP A 220 19.17 0.98 18.02
C ASP A 220 18.31 0.74 16.77
N SER A 221 17.97 -0.53 16.49
CA SER A 221 17.15 -0.90 15.31
C SER A 221 15.79 -0.20 15.25
N PRO A 222 14.98 -0.11 16.33
CA PRO A 222 13.72 0.64 16.29
C PRO A 222 13.92 2.14 16.07
N ASN A 223 15.00 2.71 16.61
CA ASN A 223 15.32 4.12 16.40
C ASN A 223 15.69 4.43 14.95
N CYS A 224 16.50 3.56 14.34
CA CYS A 224 16.85 3.65 12.93
C CYS A 224 15.61 3.46 12.04
N LEU A 225 14.73 2.52 12.39
CA LEU A 225 13.50 2.27 11.65
C LEU A 225 12.57 3.49 11.68
N VAL A 226 12.33 4.06 12.86
CA VAL A 226 11.51 5.26 13.01
C VAL A 226 12.16 6.45 12.29
N GLY A 227 13.48 6.59 12.38
CA GLY A 227 14.22 7.61 11.62
C GLY A 227 14.05 7.45 10.10
N PHE A 228 14.11 6.22 9.61
CA PHE A 228 13.85 5.91 8.21
C PHE A 228 12.42 6.29 7.78
N TYR A 229 11.42 6.03 8.60
CA TYR A 229 10.04 6.42 8.33
C TYR A 229 9.84 7.94 8.25
N GLY A 230 10.66 8.70 8.95
CA GLY A 230 10.67 10.16 8.90
C GLY A 230 11.49 10.76 7.75
N MET A 231 12.02 9.98 6.81
CA MET A 231 12.78 10.52 5.68
C MET A 231 11.91 11.38 4.75
N ALA A 232 12.57 12.19 3.93
CA ALA A 232 11.88 13.04 2.96
C ALA A 232 11.03 12.19 1.98
N PRO A 233 9.87 12.70 1.54
CA PRO A 233 8.98 11.98 0.65
C PRO A 233 9.54 11.80 -0.77
N THR A 234 10.52 12.61 -1.15
CA THR A 234 11.17 12.53 -2.46
C THR A 234 12.29 11.50 -2.43
N SER A 235 12.32 10.64 -3.41
CA SER A 235 13.42 9.71 -3.64
C SER A 235 14.13 10.05 -4.93
N VAL A 236 15.45 9.84 -4.92
CA VAL A 236 16.27 9.95 -6.12
C VAL A 236 16.66 8.54 -6.53
N ASN A 237 16.21 8.12 -7.70
CA ASN A 237 16.67 6.89 -8.30
C ASN A 237 17.87 7.18 -9.19
N LEU A 238 18.99 6.56 -8.85
CA LEU A 238 20.20 6.58 -9.65
C LEU A 238 20.29 5.28 -10.43
N ARG A 239 20.40 5.37 -11.74
CA ARG A 239 20.72 4.23 -12.59
C ARG A 239 22.00 4.52 -13.32
N THR A 240 23.02 3.70 -13.09
CA THR A 240 24.34 3.88 -13.65
C THR A 240 24.66 2.72 -14.60
N ILE A 241 25.21 3.04 -15.75
CA ILE A 241 25.84 2.08 -16.66
C ILE A 241 27.29 2.47 -16.89
N LEU A 242 28.13 1.49 -17.17
CA LEU A 242 29.50 1.67 -17.60
C LEU A 242 29.61 1.28 -19.07
N SER A 243 30.23 2.11 -19.88
CA SER A 243 30.43 1.85 -21.30
C SER A 243 31.76 2.37 -21.78
N PHE A 244 32.39 1.71 -22.74
CA PHE A 244 33.53 2.24 -23.45
C PHE A 244 33.15 3.12 -24.65
N ASP A 245 31.84 3.24 -24.91
CA ASP A 245 31.28 4.16 -25.89
C ASP A 245 30.88 5.47 -25.25
N SER A 246 31.54 6.57 -25.62
CA SER A 246 31.25 7.92 -25.14
C SER A 246 29.87 8.45 -25.59
N GLN A 247 29.23 7.79 -26.58
CA GLN A 247 27.93 8.13 -27.16
C GLN A 247 26.83 7.13 -26.80
N ASP A 248 27.04 6.33 -25.75
CA ASP A 248 26.09 5.31 -25.36
C ASP A 248 24.69 5.91 -25.05
N ASN A 249 23.70 5.52 -25.83
CA ASN A 249 22.32 5.99 -25.78
C ASN A 249 21.38 5.07 -24.99
N THR A 250 21.91 4.19 -24.15
CA THR A 250 21.10 3.26 -23.34
C THR A 250 20.11 4.00 -22.44
N PHE A 251 20.44 5.21 -22.02
CA PHE A 251 19.55 6.09 -21.27
C PHE A 251 18.97 7.19 -22.16
N GLN A 252 17.66 7.34 -22.14
CA GLN A 252 16.98 8.48 -22.73
C GLN A 252 16.82 9.61 -21.70
N GLY A 253 17.03 10.85 -22.10
CA GLY A 253 16.88 12.02 -21.27
C GLY A 253 18.20 12.62 -20.75
N VAL A 254 18.13 13.44 -19.71
CA VAL A 254 19.31 14.08 -19.13
C VAL A 254 20.11 13.06 -18.33
N VAL A 255 21.34 12.84 -18.74
CA VAL A 255 22.26 11.89 -18.12
C VAL A 255 23.52 12.66 -17.71
N GLN A 256 23.99 12.43 -16.49
CA GLN A 256 25.32 12.86 -16.10
C GLN A 256 26.33 11.84 -16.61
N SER A 257 27.37 12.29 -17.30
CA SER A 257 28.45 11.44 -17.79
C SER A 257 29.77 11.81 -17.13
N ARG A 258 30.57 10.82 -16.83
CA ARG A 258 31.93 10.97 -16.32
C ARG A 258 32.87 10.11 -17.13
N SER A 259 33.92 10.69 -17.71
CA SER A 259 35.00 9.98 -18.38
C SER A 259 35.96 9.36 -17.36
N ASP A 260 36.68 8.36 -17.81
CA ASP A 260 37.72 7.68 -17.02
C ASP A 260 37.22 7.21 -15.66
N ALA A 261 36.02 6.62 -15.68
CA ALA A 261 35.38 6.09 -14.49
C ALA A 261 36.29 5.06 -13.80
N TYR A 262 36.37 5.14 -12.48
CA TYR A 262 37.22 4.28 -11.65
C TYR A 262 38.73 4.34 -12.00
N GLY A 263 39.17 5.42 -12.66
CA GLY A 263 40.58 5.59 -13.11
C GLY A 263 40.95 4.73 -14.33
N ILE A 264 39.97 4.19 -15.04
CA ILE A 264 40.14 3.41 -16.25
C ILE A 264 39.96 4.33 -17.45
N ASN A 265 41.04 4.50 -18.23
CA ASN A 265 41.04 5.34 -19.42
C ASN A 265 40.03 4.84 -20.46
N GLY A 266 39.19 5.74 -20.95
CA GLY A 266 38.17 5.44 -21.95
C GLY A 266 36.91 4.74 -21.42
N LEU A 267 36.79 4.46 -20.11
CA LEU A 267 35.57 3.95 -19.51
C LEU A 267 34.67 5.12 -19.09
N TRP A 268 33.51 5.18 -19.66
CA TRP A 268 32.49 6.17 -19.32
C TRP A 268 31.49 5.64 -18.29
N GLU A 269 31.16 6.48 -17.33
CA GLU A 269 30.04 6.25 -16.39
C GLU A 269 28.89 7.19 -16.77
N PHE A 270 27.77 6.62 -17.15
CA PHE A 270 26.53 7.36 -17.40
C PHE A 270 25.55 7.13 -16.28
N THR A 271 25.17 8.19 -15.57
CA THR A 271 24.21 8.12 -14.47
C THR A 271 22.96 8.93 -14.79
N ARG A 272 21.83 8.24 -14.86
CA ARG A 272 20.52 8.87 -14.95
C ARG A 272 20.00 9.12 -13.55
N ILE A 273 19.67 10.36 -13.29
CA ILE A 273 19.03 10.78 -12.03
C ILE A 273 17.55 10.99 -12.30
N THR A 274 16.70 10.27 -11.60
CA THR A 274 15.25 10.44 -11.68
C THR A 274 14.72 10.80 -10.31
N HIS A 275 14.09 11.97 -10.20
CA HIS A 275 13.37 12.35 -8.99
C HIS A 275 11.98 11.75 -9.03
N VAL A 276 11.66 10.93 -8.03
CA VAL A 276 10.34 10.32 -7.88
C VAL A 276 9.78 10.73 -6.53
N VAL A 277 8.62 11.37 -6.55
CA VAL A 277 7.89 11.63 -5.31
C VAL A 277 7.29 10.31 -4.85
N GLY A 278 7.78 9.79 -3.73
CA GLY A 278 7.30 8.53 -3.19
C GLY A 278 5.87 8.65 -2.67
N THR A 279 4.97 7.80 -3.12
CA THR A 279 3.64 7.64 -2.53
C THR A 279 3.66 6.66 -1.36
N GLY A 280 4.73 5.89 -1.22
CA GLY A 280 4.94 4.97 -0.12
C GLY A 280 5.62 5.67 1.05
N SER A 281 4.90 6.54 1.75
CA SER A 281 5.42 7.19 2.95
C SER A 281 5.14 6.39 4.20
N TYR A 282 6.14 6.26 5.04
CA TYR A 282 5.99 5.72 6.40
C TYR A 282 5.81 6.84 7.43
N ARG A 283 5.73 8.08 6.98
CA ARG A 283 5.60 9.24 7.85
C ARG A 283 4.47 9.14 8.87
N PRO A 284 3.28 8.61 8.57
CA PRO A 284 2.25 8.44 9.59
C PRO A 284 2.70 7.62 10.80
N ILE A 285 3.53 6.59 10.58
CA ILE A 285 4.10 5.78 11.66
C ILE A 285 5.14 6.59 12.45
N TYR A 286 5.96 7.38 11.75
CA TYR A 286 6.89 8.31 12.41
C TYR A 286 6.14 9.33 13.27
N ASP A 287 5.13 9.99 12.72
CA ASP A 287 4.33 10.99 13.43
C ASP A 287 3.58 10.37 14.61
N TYR A 288 3.05 9.16 14.45
CA TYR A 288 2.46 8.39 15.53
C TYR A 288 3.46 8.16 16.68
N CYS A 289 4.66 7.68 16.37
CA CYS A 289 5.68 7.43 17.39
C CYS A 289 6.04 8.70 18.16
N LEU A 290 6.22 9.83 17.46
CA LEU A 290 6.54 11.10 18.10
C LEU A 290 5.35 11.67 18.89
N CYS A 291 4.13 11.54 18.39
CA CYS A 291 2.94 11.94 19.13
C CYS A 291 2.78 11.15 20.45
N VAL A 292 3.04 9.85 20.41
CA VAL A 292 3.07 9.01 21.62
C VAL A 292 4.20 9.44 22.57
N GLU A 293 5.41 9.70 22.03
CA GLU A 293 6.54 10.19 22.81
C GLU A 293 6.24 11.52 23.49
N HIS A 294 5.70 12.50 22.77
CA HIS A 294 5.35 13.80 23.32
C HIS A 294 4.22 13.71 24.37
N THR A 295 3.24 12.83 24.14
CA THR A 295 2.15 12.61 25.12
C THR A 295 2.72 12.03 26.41
N ARG A 296 3.63 11.07 26.34
CA ARG A 296 4.30 10.51 27.51
C ARG A 296 5.17 11.53 28.25
N LEU A 297 5.90 12.35 27.51
CA LEU A 297 6.67 13.46 28.10
C LEU A 297 5.75 14.43 28.86
N ALA A 298 4.60 14.78 28.28
CA ALA A 298 3.60 15.63 28.91
C ALA A 298 3.08 15.03 30.21
N GLN A 299 2.77 13.74 30.22
CA GLN A 299 2.30 13.01 31.40
C GLN A 299 3.35 12.99 32.52
N ALA A 300 4.59 12.61 32.19
CA ALA A 300 5.68 12.59 33.14
C ALA A 300 6.00 13.97 33.70
N TYR A 301 6.00 15.00 32.85
CA TYR A 301 6.21 16.38 33.28
C TYR A 301 5.11 16.88 34.20
N GLN A 302 3.83 16.58 33.88
CA GLN A 302 2.70 16.94 34.71
C GLN A 302 2.81 16.31 36.11
N ALA A 303 3.25 15.04 36.19
CA ALA A 303 3.46 14.37 37.45
C ALA A 303 4.56 15.05 38.29
N VAL A 304 5.70 15.34 37.70
CA VAL A 304 6.81 16.03 38.33
C VAL A 304 6.40 17.45 38.76
N GLN A 305 5.76 18.20 37.88
CA GLN A 305 5.29 19.55 38.15
C GLN A 305 4.29 19.57 39.32
N THR A 306 3.35 18.64 39.33
CA THR A 306 2.35 18.54 40.41
C THR A 306 3.02 18.26 41.76
N MET A 307 4.04 17.37 41.78
CA MET A 307 4.77 17.11 43.03
C MET A 307 5.46 18.37 43.55
N TYR A 308 6.12 19.13 42.68
CA TYR A 308 6.77 20.40 43.12
C TYR A 308 5.72 21.44 43.54
N LYS A 309 4.56 21.50 42.88
CA LYS A 309 3.44 22.37 43.29
C LYS A 309 2.94 22.04 44.68
N VAL A 310 2.69 20.77 44.98
CA VAL A 310 2.25 20.30 46.28
C VAL A 310 3.30 20.60 47.36
N MET A 311 4.60 20.49 47.04
CA MET A 311 5.71 20.87 47.92
C MET A 311 5.87 22.40 48.04
N ARG A 312 5.07 23.21 47.34
CA ARG A 312 5.24 24.66 47.29
C ARG A 312 6.63 25.12 46.83
N GLN A 313 7.23 24.37 45.90
CA GLN A 313 8.52 24.66 45.32
C GLN A 313 8.38 24.86 43.79
N PRO A 314 9.16 25.76 43.16
CA PRO A 314 9.17 25.84 41.74
C PRO A 314 9.78 24.57 41.14
N CYS A 315 9.19 24.03 40.08
CA CYS A 315 9.75 22.92 39.34
C CYS A 315 10.92 23.45 38.44
N PRO A 316 12.17 23.16 38.79
CA PRO A 316 13.33 23.74 38.11
C PRO A 316 13.73 22.86 36.94
N LEU A 317 12.92 22.85 35.89
CA LEU A 317 13.26 22.17 34.64
C LEU A 317 14.52 22.82 34.01
N VAL A 318 15.47 22.01 33.64
CA VAL A 318 16.78 22.47 33.16
C VAL A 318 16.97 22.20 31.68
N ASN A 319 16.53 21.03 31.22
CA ASN A 319 16.76 20.62 29.86
C ASN A 319 15.70 19.59 29.41
N ILE A 320 15.42 19.55 28.10
CA ILE A 320 14.64 18.50 27.48
C ILE A 320 15.56 17.71 26.56
N THR A 321 15.44 16.41 26.59
CA THR A 321 16.04 15.48 25.63
C THR A 321 14.94 14.85 24.80
N VAL A 322 15.30 14.12 23.75
CA VAL A 322 14.32 13.56 22.80
C VAL A 322 13.19 12.78 23.51
N ASP A 323 13.56 11.94 24.45
CA ASP A 323 12.68 11.01 25.16
C ASP A 323 12.72 11.20 26.67
N GLY A 324 13.06 12.41 27.13
CA GLY A 324 13.17 12.69 28.55
C GLY A 324 13.43 14.15 28.88
N PHE A 325 13.53 14.48 30.14
CA PHE A 325 13.86 15.82 30.62
C PHE A 325 14.66 15.79 31.92
N ILE A 326 15.39 16.85 32.18
CA ILE A 326 16.26 17.03 33.32
C ILE A 326 15.80 18.21 34.19
N PHE A 327 15.78 18.01 35.51
CA PHE A 327 15.38 19.02 36.47
C PHE A 327 16.26 18.95 37.72
N LYS A 328 16.30 20.03 38.50
CA LYS A 328 17.06 20.05 39.78
C LYS A 328 16.41 19.14 40.82
N LYS A 329 17.24 18.41 41.53
CA LYS A 329 16.83 17.47 42.57
C LYS A 329 16.13 18.25 43.72
N PRO A 330 15.07 17.72 44.33
CA PRO A 330 14.51 18.26 45.56
C PRO A 330 15.55 18.36 46.65
N ARG A 331 15.36 19.33 47.54
CA ARG A 331 16.34 19.60 48.61
C ARG A 331 16.52 18.46 49.63
N THR A 332 15.51 17.62 49.83
CA THR A 332 15.55 16.50 50.75
C THR A 332 15.67 15.16 50.05
N GLY A 333 16.46 14.24 50.58
CA GLY A 333 16.69 12.91 49.97
C GLY A 333 15.42 12.04 49.96
N SER A 334 14.58 12.12 51.00
CA SER A 334 13.32 11.39 51.06
C SER A 334 12.33 11.82 49.94
N THR A 335 12.28 13.11 49.64
CA THR A 335 11.48 13.65 48.55
C THR A 335 11.96 13.17 47.17
N ALA A 336 13.27 13.07 46.97
CA ALA A 336 13.83 12.51 45.74
C ALA A 336 13.47 11.03 45.53
N THR A 337 13.44 10.25 46.63
CA THR A 337 13.01 8.85 46.61
C THR A 337 11.52 8.72 46.28
N LYS A 338 10.68 9.55 46.91
CA LYS A 338 9.23 9.60 46.61
C LYS A 338 8.96 10.02 45.16
N LEU A 339 9.70 10.99 44.65
CA LEU A 339 9.59 11.42 43.26
C LEU A 339 9.99 10.27 42.29
N LYS A 340 11.05 9.54 42.60
CA LYS A 340 11.42 8.35 41.83
C LYS A 340 10.29 7.33 41.85
N THR A 341 9.74 7.03 43.01
CA THR A 341 8.60 6.09 43.12
C THR A 341 7.38 6.56 42.31
N LEU A 342 7.06 7.86 42.32
CA LEU A 342 5.97 8.43 41.54
C LEU A 342 6.21 8.21 40.04
N VAL A 343 7.37 8.63 39.56
CA VAL A 343 7.68 8.58 38.11
C VAL A 343 7.77 7.14 37.63
N GLU A 344 8.42 6.27 38.37
CA GLU A 344 8.54 4.85 37.98
C GLU A 344 7.25 4.05 38.17
N GLY A 345 6.30 4.58 38.94
CA GLY A 345 4.95 4.03 39.11
C GLY A 345 3.92 4.55 38.13
N LEU A 346 4.24 5.58 37.36
CA LEU A 346 3.33 6.08 36.34
C LEU A 346 3.12 5.02 35.26
N THR A 347 1.86 4.69 35.02
CA THR A 347 1.43 3.92 33.88
C THR A 347 1.17 4.87 32.68
N VAL A 348 0.84 4.33 31.54
CA VAL A 348 0.69 5.11 30.28
C VAL A 348 -0.64 5.83 30.21
N SER A 349 -1.05 6.51 31.24
CA SER A 349 -2.33 7.20 31.27
C SER A 349 -2.21 8.56 31.94
N CYS A 350 -3.14 9.45 31.70
CA CYS A 350 -3.26 10.76 32.36
C CYS A 350 -4.02 10.63 33.67
N LEU A 351 -3.59 11.32 34.69
CA LEU A 351 -4.19 11.25 36.01
C LEU A 351 -5.19 12.40 36.24
N PRO A 352 -6.49 12.16 36.36
CA PRO A 352 -7.45 13.15 36.81
C PRO A 352 -7.13 13.64 38.24
N ASP A 353 -6.79 12.73 39.14
CA ASP A 353 -6.58 13.01 40.56
C ASP A 353 -5.10 13.07 40.98
N LEU A 354 -4.23 13.48 40.04
CA LEU A 354 -2.78 13.48 40.22
C LEU A 354 -2.34 14.27 41.46
N GLU A 355 -2.93 15.44 41.69
CA GLU A 355 -2.57 16.29 42.84
C GLU A 355 -2.89 15.61 44.18
N GLU A 356 -4.05 15.01 44.30
CA GLU A 356 -4.47 14.28 45.49
C GLU A 356 -3.60 13.02 45.76
N ASN A 357 -3.29 12.27 44.71
CA ASN A 357 -2.42 11.11 44.77
C ASN A 357 -0.99 11.49 45.21
N VAL A 358 -0.47 12.60 44.69
CA VAL A 358 0.85 13.13 45.06
C VAL A 358 0.82 13.60 46.54
N ARG A 359 -0.22 14.29 46.97
CA ARG A 359 -0.43 14.77 48.34
C ARG A 359 -0.42 13.60 49.31
N ARG A 360 -1.23 12.57 49.09
CA ARG A 360 -1.28 11.32 49.85
C ARG A 360 0.07 10.64 49.94
N MET A 361 0.79 10.57 48.84
CA MET A 361 2.13 9.95 48.78
C MET A 361 3.15 10.72 49.63
N LEU A 362 3.07 12.05 49.65
CA LEU A 362 3.97 12.89 50.45
C LEU A 362 3.72 12.76 51.96
N GLU A 363 2.48 12.53 52.36
CA GLU A 363 2.09 12.33 53.76
C GLU A 363 2.46 10.97 54.33
N GLN A 364 2.69 9.97 53.51
CA GLN A 364 3.08 8.61 53.93
C GLN A 364 4.53 8.55 54.41
N PRO A 365 4.81 7.97 55.58
CA PRO A 365 6.15 7.97 56.16
C PRO A 365 7.13 6.99 55.50
N ASP A 366 6.66 5.94 54.83
CA ASP A 366 7.55 4.89 54.28
C ASP A 366 7.36 4.74 52.75
N PRO A 367 8.47 4.95 51.95
CA PRO A 367 8.42 4.76 50.52
C PRO A 367 8.35 3.28 50.05
N LYS A 368 8.42 2.32 50.97
CA LYS A 368 8.30 0.90 50.62
C LYS A 368 6.87 0.40 50.45
N GLN A 369 5.88 1.22 50.80
CA GLN A 369 4.47 0.82 50.64
C GLN A 369 3.88 1.25 49.32
N LYS A 370 3.52 0.24 48.56
CA LYS A 370 2.65 0.21 47.39
C LYS A 370 2.87 1.29 46.32
N ARG A 371 3.36 0.84 45.17
CA ARG A 371 3.21 1.56 43.89
C ARG A 371 1.84 2.20 43.85
N LEU A 372 1.75 3.52 43.59
CA LEU A 372 0.51 4.18 43.30
C LEU A 372 -0.17 3.42 42.16
N ARG A 373 -1.23 2.71 42.45
CA ARG A 373 -2.09 2.15 41.41
C ARG A 373 -2.92 3.29 40.91
N THR A 374 -2.53 3.81 39.78
CA THR A 374 -3.17 4.94 39.13
C THR A 374 -4.25 4.41 38.22
N ASN A 375 -5.39 4.00 38.80
CA ASN A 375 -6.54 3.57 37.99
C ASN A 375 -7.18 4.73 37.20
N ASP A 376 -6.74 5.97 37.49
CA ASP A 376 -7.35 7.20 36.97
C ASP A 376 -6.51 7.86 35.86
N LEU A 377 -5.52 7.16 35.33
CA LEU A 377 -4.70 7.66 34.25
C LEU A 377 -5.44 7.53 32.89
N TYR A 378 -5.34 8.56 32.06
CA TYR A 378 -5.91 8.50 30.72
C TYR A 378 -5.20 7.39 29.90
N PRO A 379 -5.92 6.36 29.41
CA PRO A 379 -5.32 5.27 28.68
C PRO A 379 -4.89 5.75 27.31
N ILE A 380 -3.59 5.71 27.04
CA ILE A 380 -3.13 5.68 25.66
C ILE A 380 -3.44 4.28 25.15
N ARG A 381 -4.39 4.16 24.21
CA ARG A 381 -4.87 2.88 23.69
C ARG A 381 -3.72 1.92 23.41
N GLY A 382 -3.83 0.70 23.89
CA GLY A 382 -2.91 -0.40 23.60
C GLY A 382 -1.72 -0.55 24.53
N HIS A 383 -1.61 0.23 25.61
CA HIS A 383 -0.59 0.00 26.60
C HIS A 383 -1.09 -0.98 27.66
N GLN A 384 -0.51 -2.19 27.67
CA GLN A 384 -0.72 -3.09 28.80
C GLN A 384 0.07 -2.57 30.00
N SER A 385 -0.61 -2.53 31.15
CA SER A 385 -0.31 -1.75 32.33
C SER A 385 0.92 -2.15 33.16
N ASP A 386 1.64 -3.21 32.82
CA ASP A 386 2.61 -3.80 33.73
C ASP A 386 4.08 -3.49 33.41
N ALA A 387 4.36 -2.87 32.28
CA ALA A 387 5.70 -2.48 31.91
C ALA A 387 6.05 -1.10 32.47
N GLN A 388 7.20 -0.99 33.12
CA GLN A 388 7.74 0.30 33.54
C GLN A 388 7.97 1.20 32.31
N VAL A 389 7.18 2.27 32.17
CA VAL A 389 7.25 3.19 31.03
C VAL A 389 8.27 4.29 31.26
N PHE A 390 8.37 4.77 32.51
CA PHE A 390 9.29 5.83 32.87
C PHE A 390 10.33 5.30 33.83
N ARG A 391 11.54 5.81 33.70
CA ARG A 391 12.64 5.56 34.64
C ARG A 391 13.30 6.86 35.05
N MET A 392 13.80 6.89 36.27
CA MET A 392 14.69 7.94 36.70
C MET A 392 16.12 7.57 36.32
N VAL A 393 16.77 8.49 35.62
CA VAL A 393 18.16 8.34 35.18
C VAL A 393 18.96 9.47 35.74
N THR A 394 20.16 9.16 36.24
CA THR A 394 21.09 10.23 36.63
C THR A 394 21.70 10.83 35.36
N PRO A 395 21.99 12.16 35.35
CA PRO A 395 22.63 12.82 34.21
C PRO A 395 23.98 12.19 33.83
N GLU A 396 24.60 11.51 34.76
CA GLU A 396 25.87 10.78 34.60
C GLU A 396 25.83 9.68 33.55
N ASN A 397 24.64 9.14 33.25
CA ASN A 397 24.44 8.06 32.29
C ASN A 397 24.15 8.55 30.87
N ARG A 398 24.09 9.87 30.62
CA ARG A 398 23.76 10.42 29.32
C ARG A 398 24.96 11.06 28.62
N GLN A 399 25.38 10.46 27.54
CA GLN A 399 26.56 10.87 26.79
C GLN A 399 26.43 12.14 25.95
N HIS A 400 25.21 12.57 25.55
CA HIS A 400 25.02 13.78 24.71
C HIS A 400 23.70 14.48 24.99
N LEU A 401 23.75 15.72 25.39
CA LEU A 401 22.65 16.66 25.43
C LEU A 401 22.84 17.65 24.26
N ARG A 402 22.15 17.41 23.14
CA ARG A 402 22.08 18.40 22.07
C ARG A 402 20.96 19.38 22.41
N GLY A 403 21.28 20.66 22.49
CA GLY A 403 20.29 21.70 22.74
C GLY A 403 19.90 22.42 21.47
N MET A 404 18.65 22.84 21.37
CA MET A 404 18.16 23.82 20.41
C MET A 404 18.13 25.20 21.07
N THR A 405 18.46 26.24 20.32
CA THR A 405 18.43 27.63 20.83
C THR A 405 17.03 28.23 20.79
N GLN A 406 16.11 27.65 20.04
CA GLN A 406 14.73 28.12 19.90
C GLN A 406 13.76 27.01 20.25
N LEU A 407 12.62 27.38 20.83
CA LEU A 407 11.53 26.45 21.09
C LEU A 407 10.86 26.06 19.76
N PRO A 408 10.66 24.75 19.54
CA PRO A 408 10.06 24.28 18.30
C PRO A 408 8.57 24.63 18.28
N THR A 409 8.14 25.36 17.28
CA THR A 409 6.73 25.65 17.03
C THR A 409 6.39 25.26 15.58
N ARG A 410 5.14 24.89 15.37
CA ARG A 410 4.59 24.63 14.04
C ARG A 410 3.55 25.69 13.71
N ASN A 411 3.60 26.15 12.47
CA ASN A 411 2.55 26.99 11.92
C ASN A 411 2.31 26.57 10.47
N TRP A 412 1.44 25.60 10.27
CA TRP A 412 1.11 25.06 8.97
C TRP A 412 -0.37 25.23 8.70
N GLN A 413 -0.72 25.93 7.63
CA GLN A 413 -2.11 26.07 7.20
C GLN A 413 -2.41 25.09 6.08
N VAL A 414 -3.50 24.38 6.21
CA VAL A 414 -4.03 23.52 5.17
C VAL A 414 -4.99 24.33 4.31
N SER A 415 -4.67 24.40 3.01
CA SER A 415 -5.62 24.83 1.99
C SER A 415 -6.01 23.62 1.18
N TYR A 416 -7.16 23.05 1.47
CA TYR A 416 -7.65 21.86 0.79
C TYR A 416 -9.01 22.14 0.14
N THR A 417 -9.07 21.89 -1.16
CA THR A 417 -10.34 21.87 -1.89
C THR A 417 -10.52 20.45 -2.41
N ARG A 418 -11.64 19.83 -2.05
CA ARG A 418 -11.97 18.49 -2.55
C ARG A 418 -12.11 18.54 -4.05
N PRO A 419 -11.43 17.67 -4.82
CA PRO A 419 -11.61 17.61 -6.26
C PRO A 419 -13.03 17.14 -6.60
N GLU A 420 -13.67 17.85 -7.50
CA GLU A 420 -15.02 17.50 -8.03
C GLU A 420 -14.88 16.94 -9.44
N MET A 421 -15.75 15.98 -9.77
CA MET A 421 -15.80 15.38 -11.09
C MET A 421 -16.83 16.09 -11.95
N GLN A 422 -16.40 16.61 -13.10
CA GLN A 422 -17.25 17.29 -14.06
C GLN A 422 -17.41 16.46 -15.34
N GLU A 423 -18.64 16.24 -15.77
CA GLU A 423 -18.92 15.64 -17.08
C GLU A 423 -18.70 16.66 -18.20
N ILE A 424 -17.96 16.25 -19.23
CA ILE A 424 -17.67 17.08 -20.40
C ILE A 424 -18.09 16.36 -21.69
N ASN A 425 -18.38 17.14 -22.74
CA ASN A 425 -18.73 16.58 -24.03
C ASN A 425 -17.50 16.10 -24.82
N THR A 426 -17.73 15.38 -25.91
CA THR A 426 -16.69 14.75 -26.74
C THR A 426 -15.67 15.74 -27.30
N ASP A 427 -16.11 16.92 -27.74
CA ASP A 427 -15.24 17.92 -28.35
C ASP A 427 -14.32 18.57 -27.33
N MET A 428 -14.87 18.88 -26.14
CA MET A 428 -14.08 19.37 -25.00
C MET A 428 -13.08 18.30 -24.55
N ALA A 429 -13.51 17.05 -24.45
CA ALA A 429 -12.65 15.94 -24.04
C ALA A 429 -11.48 15.74 -25.01
N LYS A 430 -11.74 15.79 -26.33
CA LYS A 430 -10.71 15.75 -27.38
C LYS A 430 -9.70 16.87 -27.19
N THR A 431 -10.18 18.11 -27.09
CA THR A 431 -9.34 19.30 -26.98
C THR A 431 -8.43 19.22 -25.75
N LYS A 432 -8.97 18.80 -24.61
CA LYS A 432 -8.24 18.70 -23.35
C LYS A 432 -7.16 17.63 -23.37
N VAL A 433 -7.48 16.44 -23.88
CA VAL A 433 -6.51 15.35 -24.02
C VAL A 433 -5.33 15.78 -24.89
N LEU A 434 -5.58 16.45 -26.00
CA LEU A 434 -4.51 16.92 -26.89
C LEU A 434 -3.67 18.07 -26.30
N ARG A 435 -4.22 18.78 -25.32
CA ARG A 435 -3.47 19.79 -24.54
C ARG A 435 -2.63 19.20 -23.42
N GLY A 436 -2.69 17.90 -23.18
CA GLY A 436 -1.95 17.21 -22.12
C GLY A 436 -2.71 17.12 -20.78
N GLU A 437 -4.02 17.42 -20.78
CA GLU A 437 -4.86 17.25 -19.60
C GLU A 437 -5.31 15.79 -19.47
N SER A 438 -5.35 15.28 -18.23
CA SER A 438 -5.84 13.93 -17.95
C SER A 438 -7.36 13.85 -18.09
N LEU A 439 -7.87 12.64 -18.40
CA LEU A 439 -9.29 12.41 -18.67
C LEU A 439 -9.71 11.01 -18.23
N LEU A 440 -10.95 10.90 -17.73
CA LEU A 440 -11.64 9.62 -17.52
C LEU A 440 -12.73 9.41 -18.59
N VAL A 441 -12.70 8.27 -19.27
CA VAL A 441 -13.72 7.87 -20.25
C VAL A 441 -14.56 6.75 -19.67
N LEU A 442 -15.81 7.06 -19.36
CA LEU A 442 -16.79 6.15 -18.80
C LEU A 442 -17.82 5.71 -19.84
N GLY A 443 -18.48 4.61 -19.56
CA GLY A 443 -19.60 4.11 -20.34
C GLY A 443 -19.76 2.61 -20.20
N LEU A 444 -20.92 2.10 -20.56
CA LEU A 444 -21.22 0.68 -20.52
C LEU A 444 -20.34 -0.13 -21.48
N ALA A 445 -20.37 -1.44 -21.34
CA ALA A 445 -19.69 -2.30 -22.29
C ALA A 445 -20.26 -2.11 -23.72
N GLY A 446 -19.38 -2.07 -24.72
CA GLY A 446 -19.79 -1.96 -26.13
C GLY A 446 -20.00 -0.54 -26.68
N VAL A 447 -19.89 0.52 -25.84
CA VAL A 447 -20.10 1.92 -26.30
C VAL A 447 -18.91 2.56 -27.02
N GLY A 448 -17.83 1.83 -27.28
CA GLY A 448 -16.73 2.32 -28.11
C GLY A 448 -15.64 3.10 -27.35
N LYS A 449 -15.52 2.99 -26.03
CA LYS A 449 -14.50 3.67 -25.22
C LYS A 449 -13.08 3.52 -25.78
N SER A 450 -12.64 2.27 -25.94
CA SER A 450 -11.27 1.97 -26.43
C SER A 450 -11.06 2.41 -27.88
N HIS A 451 -12.12 2.48 -28.71
CA HIS A 451 -12.04 3.02 -30.07
C HIS A 451 -11.78 4.53 -30.03
N TRP A 452 -12.59 5.27 -29.28
CA TRP A 452 -12.44 6.72 -29.14
C TRP A 452 -11.04 7.09 -28.61
N ILE A 453 -10.52 6.33 -27.64
CA ILE A 453 -9.19 6.60 -27.05
C ILE A 453 -8.08 6.29 -28.08
N ARG A 454 -8.16 5.19 -28.84
CA ARG A 454 -7.14 4.86 -29.86
C ARG A 454 -6.96 5.96 -30.89
N GLU A 455 -8.03 6.61 -31.30
CA GLU A 455 -7.93 7.77 -32.19
C GLU A 455 -7.16 8.92 -31.54
N ARG A 456 -7.39 9.16 -30.24
CA ARG A 456 -6.64 10.21 -29.49
C ARG A 456 -5.18 9.81 -29.24
N VAL A 457 -4.93 8.53 -28.97
CA VAL A 457 -3.56 8.00 -28.85
C VAL A 457 -2.80 8.22 -30.16
N ALA A 458 -3.39 7.89 -31.30
CA ALA A 458 -2.76 8.11 -32.60
C ALA A 458 -2.46 9.62 -32.85
N GLU A 459 -3.37 10.52 -32.49
CA GLU A 459 -3.13 11.96 -32.59
C GLU A 459 -2.00 12.44 -31.65
N LEU A 460 -1.91 11.89 -30.43
CA LEU A 460 -0.84 12.21 -29.48
C LEU A 460 0.52 11.69 -29.96
N GLU A 461 0.59 10.47 -30.48
CA GLU A 461 1.80 9.90 -31.05
C GLU A 461 2.29 10.68 -32.29
N GLN A 462 1.38 11.12 -33.15
CA GLN A 462 1.71 11.99 -34.28
C GLN A 462 2.27 13.34 -33.82
N SER A 463 1.87 13.83 -32.64
CA SER A 463 2.44 15.02 -32.01
C SER A 463 3.78 14.79 -31.30
N GLY A 464 4.34 13.58 -31.38
CA GLY A 464 5.61 13.22 -30.77
C GLY A 464 5.53 12.79 -29.30
N LYS A 465 4.34 12.58 -28.76
CA LYS A 465 4.15 12.06 -27.40
C LYS A 465 4.35 10.56 -27.37
N ARG A 466 5.05 10.09 -26.36
CA ARG A 466 5.20 8.65 -26.08
C ARG A 466 4.03 8.17 -25.23
N VAL A 467 3.10 7.46 -25.87
CA VAL A 467 1.94 6.87 -25.20
C VAL A 467 2.26 5.41 -24.80
N VAL A 468 1.92 5.04 -23.59
CA VAL A 468 1.98 3.63 -23.13
C VAL A 468 0.57 3.22 -22.75
N THR A 469 0.13 2.07 -23.27
CA THR A 469 -1.18 1.50 -22.96
C THR A 469 -1.01 0.33 -22.00
N ILE A 470 -1.83 0.30 -20.96
CA ILE A 470 -1.85 -0.79 -19.99
C ILE A 470 -3.28 -1.19 -19.62
N ALA A 471 -3.46 -2.47 -19.28
CA ALA A 471 -4.72 -2.98 -18.75
C ALA A 471 -4.47 -4.08 -17.72
N LYS A 472 -5.46 -4.35 -16.85
CA LYS A 472 -5.29 -5.36 -15.79
C LYS A 472 -5.15 -6.78 -16.32
N THR A 473 -5.95 -7.15 -17.32
CA THR A 473 -5.96 -8.49 -17.89
C THR A 473 -5.18 -8.56 -19.19
N HIS A 474 -4.63 -9.75 -19.50
CA HIS A 474 -3.92 -9.95 -20.76
C HIS A 474 -4.81 -9.74 -21.99
N ASN A 475 -6.09 -10.15 -21.91
CA ASN A 475 -7.03 -9.96 -23.02
C ASN A 475 -7.32 -8.46 -23.25
N ALA A 476 -7.57 -7.69 -22.18
CA ALA A 476 -7.80 -6.26 -22.30
C ALA A 476 -6.53 -5.54 -22.80
N ALA A 477 -5.36 -5.90 -22.29
CA ALA A 477 -4.07 -5.35 -22.75
C ALA A 477 -3.82 -5.65 -24.23
N LEU A 478 -4.14 -6.85 -24.69
CA LEU A 478 -4.03 -7.23 -26.10
C LEU A 478 -4.96 -6.41 -26.98
N VAL A 479 -6.24 -6.31 -26.58
CA VAL A 479 -7.26 -5.54 -27.32
C VAL A 479 -6.90 -4.06 -27.34
N ALA A 480 -6.34 -3.53 -26.26
CA ALA A 480 -5.90 -2.14 -26.18
C ALA A 480 -4.56 -1.87 -26.93
N GLY A 481 -3.82 -2.93 -27.29
CA GLY A 481 -2.51 -2.83 -27.96
C GLY A 481 -1.35 -2.52 -27.01
N GLY A 482 -1.45 -2.94 -25.73
CA GLY A 482 -0.49 -2.62 -24.70
C GLY A 482 -0.04 -3.81 -23.82
N ASP A 483 0.51 -3.49 -22.68
CA ASP A 483 1.00 -4.45 -21.68
C ASP A 483 0.04 -4.59 -20.49
N THR A 484 0.25 -5.63 -19.68
CA THR A 484 -0.49 -5.72 -18.41
C THR A 484 0.04 -4.71 -17.39
N CYS A 485 -0.88 -4.16 -16.56
CA CYS A 485 -0.51 -3.23 -15.48
C CYS A 485 0.57 -3.80 -14.57
N ASP A 486 0.46 -5.08 -14.21
CA ASP A 486 1.46 -5.76 -13.35
C ASP A 486 2.86 -5.77 -13.98
N HIS A 487 2.94 -6.08 -15.30
CA HIS A 487 4.22 -6.10 -16.02
C HIS A 487 4.81 -4.70 -16.13
N PHE A 488 4.00 -3.71 -16.50
CA PHE A 488 4.42 -2.32 -16.61
C PHE A 488 4.92 -1.76 -15.28
N VAL A 489 4.17 -1.97 -14.21
CA VAL A 489 4.54 -1.49 -12.88
C VAL A 489 5.84 -2.13 -12.41
N TRP A 490 5.97 -3.45 -12.56
CA TRP A 490 7.18 -4.15 -12.17
C TRP A 490 8.40 -3.65 -12.94
N LYS A 491 8.29 -3.53 -14.27
CA LYS A 491 9.41 -3.21 -15.14
C LYS A 491 9.78 -1.72 -15.17
N HIS A 492 8.79 -0.83 -15.03
CA HIS A 492 8.98 0.59 -15.29
C HIS A 492 8.76 1.47 -14.07
N VAL A 493 7.78 1.18 -13.21
CA VAL A 493 7.49 2.03 -12.06
C VAL A 493 8.43 1.73 -10.90
N ARG A 494 8.56 0.45 -10.54
CA ARG A 494 9.39 0.03 -9.39
C ARG A 494 10.88 0.13 -9.65
N GLU A 495 11.31 0.01 -10.90
CA GLU A 495 12.71 0.20 -11.30
C GLU A 495 13.04 1.68 -11.63
N GLY A 496 12.11 2.60 -11.41
CA GLY A 496 12.38 4.03 -11.40
C GLY A 496 12.36 4.73 -12.76
N GLY A 497 11.79 4.12 -13.80
CA GLY A 497 11.79 4.78 -15.08
C GLY A 497 10.71 4.34 -16.06
N THR A 498 9.69 5.16 -16.27
CA THR A 498 8.95 5.15 -17.53
C THR A 498 9.31 6.40 -18.32
N GLY A 499 9.60 6.24 -19.60
CA GLY A 499 9.72 7.38 -20.51
C GLY A 499 8.37 7.80 -21.09
N ALA A 500 7.24 7.30 -20.58
CA ALA A 500 5.93 7.66 -21.07
C ALA A 500 5.59 9.12 -20.72
N ASP A 501 5.07 9.85 -21.70
CA ASP A 501 4.44 11.16 -21.49
C ASP A 501 2.97 10.97 -21.13
N VAL A 502 2.34 9.95 -21.71
CA VAL A 502 0.92 9.63 -21.55
C VAL A 502 0.76 8.16 -21.19
N LEU A 503 -0.08 7.86 -20.23
CA LEU A 503 -0.45 6.53 -19.83
C LEU A 503 -1.95 6.31 -20.05
N TRP A 504 -2.30 5.45 -21.00
CA TRP A 504 -3.67 4.97 -21.13
C TRP A 504 -3.86 3.72 -20.27
N VAL A 505 -4.77 3.80 -19.32
CA VAL A 505 -5.12 2.70 -18.42
C VAL A 505 -6.53 2.23 -18.75
N ASP A 506 -6.64 1.06 -19.36
CA ASP A 506 -7.95 0.48 -19.71
C ASP A 506 -8.44 -0.49 -18.62
N GLU A 507 -9.75 -0.66 -18.53
CA GLU A 507 -10.44 -1.50 -17.54
C GLU A 507 -10.08 -1.13 -16.08
N ILE A 508 -10.10 0.18 -15.75
CA ILE A 508 -9.70 0.71 -14.42
C ILE A 508 -10.51 0.13 -13.26
N SER A 509 -11.74 -0.35 -13.50
CA SER A 509 -12.58 -0.98 -12.47
C SER A 509 -11.97 -2.24 -11.87
N MET A 510 -11.05 -2.88 -12.58
CA MET A 510 -10.35 -4.11 -12.14
C MET A 510 -9.01 -3.87 -11.46
N LEU A 511 -8.55 -2.63 -11.38
CA LEU A 511 -7.26 -2.33 -10.74
C LEU A 511 -7.34 -2.54 -9.24
N ASP A 512 -6.43 -3.35 -8.72
CA ASP A 512 -6.28 -3.53 -7.28
C ASP A 512 -5.51 -2.36 -6.64
N LEU A 513 -5.64 -2.25 -5.34
CA LEU A 513 -5.04 -1.16 -4.57
C LEU A 513 -3.52 -1.05 -4.73
N PRO A 514 -2.74 -2.14 -4.71
CA PRO A 514 -1.29 -2.04 -4.94
C PRO A 514 -0.93 -1.40 -6.28
N LEU A 515 -1.64 -1.75 -7.35
CA LEU A 515 -1.41 -1.13 -8.66
C LEU A 515 -1.81 0.34 -8.68
N LEU A 516 -2.94 0.70 -8.07
CA LEU A 516 -3.36 2.10 -7.95
C LEU A 516 -2.33 2.92 -7.16
N ALA A 517 -1.77 2.36 -6.10
CA ALA A 517 -0.69 2.98 -5.34
C ALA A 517 0.56 3.22 -6.21
N ASP A 518 0.96 2.23 -6.99
CA ASP A 518 2.10 2.35 -7.88
C ASP A 518 1.85 3.38 -9.02
N LEU A 519 0.64 3.41 -9.60
CA LEU A 519 0.27 4.41 -10.60
C LEU A 519 0.24 5.84 -10.02
N ASN A 520 -0.17 6.00 -8.77
CA ASN A 520 -0.12 7.28 -8.08
C ASN A 520 1.30 7.89 -8.01
N HIS A 521 2.36 7.07 -8.02
CA HIS A 521 3.73 7.57 -8.15
C HIS A 521 3.94 8.37 -9.43
N LEU A 522 3.35 7.93 -10.53
CA LEU A 522 3.52 8.59 -11.83
C LEU A 522 2.80 9.93 -11.89
N ALA A 523 1.66 10.06 -11.20
CA ALA A 523 0.94 11.32 -11.07
C ALA A 523 1.75 12.39 -10.32
N ARG A 524 2.66 11.95 -9.46
CA ARG A 524 3.52 12.81 -8.63
C ARG A 524 4.93 12.99 -9.17
N ARG A 525 5.23 12.40 -10.32
CA ARG A 525 6.53 12.53 -10.99
C ARG A 525 6.73 13.95 -11.51
N ASP A 526 7.96 14.35 -11.67
CA ASP A 526 8.33 15.60 -12.33
C ASP A 526 9.13 15.26 -13.63
N PRO A 527 8.61 15.60 -14.82
CA PRO A 527 7.26 16.07 -15.11
C PRO A 527 6.19 14.98 -14.86
N PRO A 528 4.94 15.34 -14.53
CA PRO A 528 3.86 14.40 -14.30
C PRO A 528 3.48 13.68 -15.61
N VAL A 529 3.01 12.43 -15.48
CA VAL A 529 2.47 11.68 -16.60
C VAL A 529 1.01 12.08 -16.79
N GLN A 530 0.59 12.34 -18.03
CA GLN A 530 -0.83 12.49 -18.38
C GLN A 530 -1.53 11.14 -18.31
N PHE A 531 -2.70 11.08 -17.68
CA PHE A 531 -3.51 9.87 -17.60
C PHE A 531 -4.74 9.96 -18.52
N ILE A 532 -4.93 8.92 -19.33
CA ILE A 532 -6.21 8.63 -20.00
C ILE A 532 -6.73 7.36 -19.35
N LEU A 533 -7.77 7.47 -18.57
CA LEU A 533 -8.37 6.35 -17.84
C LEU A 533 -9.62 5.90 -18.58
N SER A 534 -9.86 4.60 -18.68
CA SER A 534 -11.10 4.08 -19.26
C SER A 534 -11.63 2.89 -18.47
N GLY A 535 -12.95 2.81 -18.36
CA GLY A 535 -13.56 1.69 -17.67
C GLY A 535 -15.06 1.76 -17.53
N ASP A 536 -15.56 0.71 -16.89
CA ASP A 536 -16.97 0.54 -16.59
C ASP A 536 -17.08 -0.06 -15.18
N PHE A 537 -17.49 0.73 -14.22
CA PHE A 537 -17.61 0.32 -12.82
C PHE A 537 -18.75 -0.68 -12.56
N ASN A 538 -19.60 -0.93 -13.55
CA ASN A 538 -20.62 -1.99 -13.48
C ASN A 538 -20.06 -3.38 -13.80
N GLN A 539 -18.86 -3.47 -14.40
CA GLN A 539 -18.16 -4.73 -14.62
C GLN A 539 -17.51 -5.26 -13.34
N TYR A 540 -16.61 -6.23 -13.44
CA TYR A 540 -15.96 -6.83 -12.27
C TYR A 540 -15.17 -5.80 -11.48
N LYS A 541 -15.28 -5.95 -10.14
CA LYS A 541 -14.37 -5.33 -9.20
C LYS A 541 -13.04 -6.10 -9.18
N PRO A 542 -11.97 -5.55 -8.61
CA PRO A 542 -10.74 -6.30 -8.40
C PRO A 542 -11.01 -7.60 -7.64
N PHE A 543 -10.44 -8.71 -8.10
CA PHE A 543 -10.63 -10.02 -7.45
C PHE A 543 -10.11 -10.06 -6.02
N PHE A 544 -9.04 -9.32 -5.77
CA PHE A 544 -8.42 -9.19 -4.45
C PHE A 544 -8.31 -7.70 -4.12
N HIS A 545 -9.46 -7.10 -3.75
CA HIS A 545 -9.44 -5.72 -3.29
C HIS A 545 -8.94 -5.66 -1.85
N THR A 546 -7.69 -6.11 -1.67
CA THR A 546 -7.04 -6.20 -0.38
C THR A 546 -5.81 -5.30 -0.35
N PHE A 547 -5.58 -4.70 0.79
CA PHE A 547 -4.34 -3.99 1.08
C PHE A 547 -3.74 -4.57 2.35
N MET A 548 -2.50 -5.07 2.24
CA MET A 548 -1.77 -5.72 3.34
C MET A 548 -2.54 -6.88 4.00
N GLY A 549 -3.23 -7.66 3.17
CA GLY A 549 -3.97 -8.85 3.61
C GLY A 549 -5.32 -8.58 4.25
N LYS A 550 -5.80 -7.32 4.20
CA LYS A 550 -7.16 -6.96 4.62
C LYS A 550 -7.98 -6.52 3.41
N GLU A 551 -9.25 -6.87 3.43
CA GLU A 551 -10.20 -6.39 2.43
C GLU A 551 -10.44 -4.87 2.61
N VAL A 552 -10.52 -4.17 1.50
CA VAL A 552 -10.79 -2.73 1.46
C VAL A 552 -12.20 -2.52 0.93
N GLU A 553 -13.07 -1.99 1.76
CA GLU A 553 -14.47 -1.77 1.40
C GLU A 553 -14.65 -0.62 0.41
N LYS A 554 -13.83 0.42 0.54
CA LYS A 554 -13.95 1.63 -0.28
C LYS A 554 -13.57 1.37 -1.74
N SER A 555 -14.45 1.77 -2.66
CA SER A 555 -14.22 1.67 -4.10
C SER A 555 -13.32 2.79 -4.60
N PHE A 556 -12.49 2.50 -5.62
CA PHE A 556 -11.74 3.53 -6.36
C PHE A 556 -12.66 4.59 -6.99
N LYS A 557 -13.86 4.20 -7.44
CA LYS A 557 -14.88 5.09 -7.99
C LYS A 557 -15.21 6.27 -7.07
N ASP A 558 -15.19 6.04 -5.75
CA ASP A 558 -15.62 7.01 -4.74
C ASP A 558 -14.46 7.77 -4.12
N SER A 559 -13.26 7.64 -4.68
CA SER A 559 -12.04 8.25 -4.15
C SER A 559 -11.68 9.56 -4.84
N ASP A 560 -11.10 10.49 -4.07
CA ASP A 560 -10.53 11.71 -4.62
C ASP A 560 -9.35 11.43 -5.57
N LEU A 561 -8.72 10.25 -5.44
CA LEU A 561 -7.65 9.80 -6.35
C LEU A 561 -8.15 9.66 -7.78
N LEU A 562 -9.37 9.16 -8.00
CA LEU A 562 -9.94 9.07 -9.36
C LEU A 562 -10.08 10.47 -9.98
N ALA A 563 -10.61 11.42 -9.22
CA ALA A 563 -10.74 12.81 -9.69
C ALA A 563 -9.37 13.42 -10.01
N LEU A 564 -8.38 13.17 -9.16
CA LEU A 564 -7.03 13.68 -9.39
C LEU A 564 -6.37 13.08 -10.64
N LEU A 565 -6.40 11.74 -10.78
CA LEU A 565 -5.80 11.07 -11.94
C LEU A 565 -6.50 11.39 -13.25
N SER A 566 -7.79 11.76 -13.20
CA SER A 566 -8.59 12.17 -14.36
C SER A 566 -8.57 13.68 -14.63
N GLY A 567 -7.85 14.47 -13.83
CA GLY A 567 -7.91 15.93 -13.93
C GLY A 567 -9.25 16.53 -13.54
N GLY A 568 -10.08 15.82 -12.74
CA GLY A 568 -11.41 16.27 -12.34
C GLY A 568 -12.46 16.23 -13.43
N GLN A 569 -12.25 15.46 -14.50
CA GLN A 569 -13.12 15.47 -15.67
C GLN A 569 -13.38 14.07 -16.20
N PHE A 570 -14.60 13.86 -16.69
CA PHE A 570 -14.94 12.63 -17.38
C PHE A 570 -15.82 12.85 -18.60
N LEU A 571 -15.62 11.99 -19.58
CA LEU A 571 -16.49 11.83 -20.77
C LEU A 571 -17.33 10.57 -20.59
N ARG A 572 -18.62 10.65 -20.75
CA ARG A 572 -19.53 9.50 -20.76
C ARG A 572 -19.99 9.18 -22.18
N LEU A 573 -19.66 7.98 -22.64
CA LEU A 573 -20.16 7.45 -23.91
C LEU A 573 -21.39 6.57 -23.65
N THR A 574 -22.45 6.78 -24.42
CA THR A 574 -23.77 6.15 -24.20
C THR A 574 -24.26 5.30 -25.37
N GLU A 575 -23.79 5.55 -26.61
CA GLU A 575 -24.18 4.79 -27.77
C GLU A 575 -23.51 3.43 -27.86
N CYS A 576 -24.30 2.37 -27.88
CA CYS A 576 -23.76 1.04 -28.11
C CYS A 576 -23.33 0.85 -29.57
N ARG A 577 -22.16 0.29 -29.78
CA ARG A 577 -21.58 -0.02 -31.10
C ARG A 577 -21.24 -1.50 -31.29
N ARG A 578 -21.45 -2.31 -30.28
CA ARG A 578 -21.12 -3.74 -30.29
C ARG A 578 -22.34 -4.61 -30.48
N SER A 579 -23.37 -4.37 -29.70
CA SER A 579 -24.56 -5.19 -29.62
C SER A 579 -25.73 -4.47 -30.31
N ASP A 580 -26.73 -5.22 -30.76
CA ASP A 580 -27.99 -4.64 -31.18
C ASP A 580 -28.72 -3.92 -30.02
N LYS A 581 -29.69 -3.10 -30.35
CA LYS A 581 -30.37 -2.25 -29.38
C LYS A 581 -31.15 -3.06 -28.34
N ALA A 582 -31.76 -4.16 -28.72
CA ALA A 582 -32.55 -5.00 -27.78
C ALA A 582 -31.67 -5.59 -26.69
N LEU A 583 -30.55 -6.18 -27.07
CA LEU A 583 -29.59 -6.74 -26.12
C LEU A 583 -28.95 -5.63 -25.27
N PHE A 584 -28.60 -4.50 -25.87
CA PHE A 584 -28.04 -3.38 -25.13
C PHE A 584 -28.98 -2.86 -24.06
N ASP A 585 -30.22 -2.56 -24.42
CA ASP A 585 -31.23 -2.05 -23.49
C ASP A 585 -31.51 -3.04 -22.36
N TRP A 586 -31.42 -4.35 -22.66
CA TRP A 586 -31.62 -5.36 -21.66
C TRP A 586 -30.47 -5.39 -20.61
N TYR A 587 -29.21 -5.50 -21.03
CA TYR A 587 -28.14 -5.55 -20.03
C TYR A 587 -27.87 -4.18 -19.38
N ALA A 588 -28.16 -3.07 -20.04
CA ALA A 588 -28.15 -1.75 -19.43
C ALA A 588 -29.21 -1.60 -18.31
N SER A 589 -30.27 -2.44 -18.33
CA SER A 589 -31.31 -2.37 -17.30
C SER A 589 -30.87 -2.93 -15.93
N VAL A 590 -29.79 -3.70 -15.86
CA VAL A 590 -29.31 -4.35 -14.62
C VAL A 590 -28.13 -3.65 -13.95
N VAL A 591 -27.69 -2.50 -14.49
CA VAL A 591 -26.54 -1.75 -13.97
C VAL A 591 -26.93 -0.68 -12.94
N GLU A 592 -25.94 -0.33 -12.13
CA GLU A 592 -26.07 0.67 -11.08
C GLU A 592 -26.08 2.11 -11.65
N GLU A 593 -25.24 2.36 -12.68
CA GLU A 593 -25.12 3.68 -13.31
C GLU A 593 -24.96 3.62 -14.85
N PRO A 594 -25.80 4.29 -15.56
CA PRO A 594 -27.04 4.95 -15.10
C PRO A 594 -28.00 3.92 -14.52
N LYS A 595 -28.74 4.26 -13.45
CA LYS A 595 -29.58 3.30 -12.72
C LYS A 595 -30.61 2.65 -13.65
N GLY A 596 -30.45 1.38 -13.86
CA GLY A 596 -31.32 0.57 -14.69
C GLY A 596 -32.56 0.10 -13.95
N CYS A 597 -33.63 -0.22 -14.70
CA CYS A 597 -34.91 -0.61 -14.10
C CYS A 597 -34.88 -1.94 -13.33
N ARG A 598 -33.90 -2.82 -13.62
CA ARG A 598 -33.71 -4.12 -12.92
C ARG A 598 -32.63 -4.07 -11.84
N PHE A 599 -31.99 -2.92 -11.63
CA PHE A 599 -30.90 -2.84 -10.66
C PHE A 599 -31.37 -3.16 -9.22
N ASP A 600 -32.53 -2.62 -8.82
CA ASP A 600 -33.04 -2.80 -7.46
C ASP A 600 -33.81 -4.14 -7.27
N MET A 601 -34.08 -4.88 -8.34
CA MET A 601 -34.81 -6.15 -8.26
C MET A 601 -33.94 -7.25 -7.58
N PRO A 602 -34.52 -8.24 -6.90
CA PRO A 602 -33.80 -9.43 -6.46
C PRO A 602 -33.13 -10.15 -7.63
N LEU A 603 -31.94 -10.73 -7.40
CA LEU A 603 -31.19 -11.42 -8.45
C LEU A 603 -32.00 -12.57 -9.08
N GLU A 604 -32.74 -13.30 -8.26
CA GLU A 604 -33.57 -14.44 -8.69
C GLU A 604 -34.62 -14.01 -9.73
N ASP A 605 -35.28 -12.87 -9.50
CA ASP A 605 -36.29 -12.32 -10.42
C ASP A 605 -35.65 -11.85 -11.73
N VAL A 606 -34.47 -11.22 -11.65
CA VAL A 606 -33.75 -10.79 -12.84
C VAL A 606 -33.28 -12.00 -13.67
N VAL A 607 -32.78 -13.06 -13.01
CA VAL A 607 -32.36 -14.30 -13.67
C VAL A 607 -33.56 -15.01 -14.29
N LYS A 608 -34.72 -15.03 -13.61
CA LYS A 608 -35.94 -15.60 -14.16
C LYS A 608 -36.36 -14.88 -15.45
N GLN A 609 -36.39 -13.54 -15.43
CA GLN A 609 -36.67 -12.75 -16.64
C GLN A 609 -35.65 -13.00 -17.75
N ALA A 610 -34.36 -13.16 -17.38
CA ALA A 610 -33.31 -13.45 -18.35
C ALA A 610 -33.52 -14.81 -19.03
N ARG A 611 -33.92 -15.85 -18.29
CA ARG A 611 -34.23 -17.18 -18.85
C ARG A 611 -35.45 -17.18 -19.76
N GLU A 612 -36.47 -16.40 -19.44
CA GLU A 612 -37.66 -16.21 -20.29
C GLU A 612 -37.33 -15.46 -21.59
N GLU A 613 -36.47 -14.42 -21.47
CA GLU A 613 -36.08 -13.61 -22.61
C GLU A 613 -35.11 -14.33 -23.53
N PHE A 614 -34.09 -14.94 -22.98
CA PHE A 614 -33.00 -15.63 -23.70
C PHE A 614 -33.20 -17.16 -23.63
N SER A 615 -34.38 -17.63 -23.98
CA SER A 615 -34.71 -19.06 -23.93
C SER A 615 -34.08 -19.84 -25.08
N ILE A 616 -33.81 -21.13 -24.83
CA ILE A 616 -33.26 -22.05 -25.83
C ILE A 616 -34.11 -22.15 -27.07
N ASP A 617 -35.44 -22.06 -26.95
CA ASP A 617 -36.38 -22.16 -28.06
C ASP A 617 -36.23 -20.98 -29.05
N LYS A 618 -35.92 -19.80 -28.52
CA LYS A 618 -35.66 -18.61 -29.34
C LYS A 618 -34.36 -18.71 -30.13
N ALA A 619 -33.37 -19.41 -29.59
CA ALA A 619 -32.04 -19.56 -30.19
C ALA A 619 -31.86 -20.89 -30.96
N SER A 620 -32.88 -21.71 -31.10
CA SER A 620 -32.80 -23.08 -31.63
C SER A 620 -32.19 -23.20 -33.03
N GLY A 621 -32.34 -22.13 -33.87
CA GLY A 621 -31.77 -22.12 -35.20
C GLY A 621 -30.23 -22.02 -35.24
N PHE A 622 -29.59 -21.68 -34.14
CA PHE A 622 -28.14 -21.51 -34.04
C PHE A 622 -27.44 -22.68 -33.30
N LEU A 623 -28.16 -23.67 -32.77
CA LEU A 623 -27.61 -24.77 -32.04
C LEU A 623 -27.01 -25.86 -32.96
N SER A 624 -25.86 -26.39 -32.57
CA SER A 624 -25.26 -27.57 -33.18
C SER A 624 -26.07 -28.88 -32.88
N ASN A 625 -25.71 -29.99 -33.51
CA ASN A 625 -26.31 -31.30 -33.26
C ASN A 625 -26.22 -31.75 -31.77
N THR A 626 -25.30 -31.15 -31.01
CA THR A 626 -25.14 -31.39 -29.56
C THR A 626 -26.11 -30.59 -28.70
N ARG A 627 -26.85 -29.64 -29.27
CA ARG A 627 -27.65 -28.62 -28.59
C ARG A 627 -26.85 -27.75 -27.61
N LEU A 628 -25.52 -27.75 -27.69
CA LEU A 628 -24.64 -26.87 -26.92
C LEU A 628 -24.20 -25.69 -27.76
N ALA A 629 -24.07 -24.52 -27.12
CA ALA A 629 -23.55 -23.33 -27.79
C ALA A 629 -22.04 -23.51 -28.09
N PRO A 630 -21.54 -22.86 -29.15
CA PRO A 630 -20.11 -22.82 -29.42
C PRO A 630 -19.27 -22.22 -28.30
N THR A 631 -19.85 -21.32 -27.49
CA THR A 631 -19.22 -20.72 -26.33
C THR A 631 -20.14 -20.83 -25.11
N ASN A 632 -19.65 -21.47 -24.05
CA ASN A 632 -20.39 -21.67 -22.81
C ASN A 632 -19.69 -20.95 -21.66
N LEU A 633 -20.42 -20.08 -20.96
CA LEU A 633 -19.91 -19.35 -19.80
C LEU A 633 -20.35 -20.05 -18.51
N VAL A 634 -19.39 -20.31 -17.65
CA VAL A 634 -19.59 -21.07 -16.41
C VAL A 634 -18.90 -20.41 -15.22
N ILE A 635 -19.33 -20.75 -13.99
CA ILE A 635 -18.65 -20.35 -12.75
C ILE A 635 -17.60 -21.40 -12.36
N SER A 636 -17.99 -22.69 -12.36
CA SER A 636 -17.14 -23.75 -11.84
C SER A 636 -16.22 -24.35 -12.90
N HIS A 637 -14.98 -24.64 -12.52
CA HIS A 637 -14.05 -25.37 -13.39
C HIS A 637 -14.53 -26.78 -13.72
N LYS A 638 -15.23 -27.42 -12.80
CA LYS A 638 -15.82 -28.76 -13.02
C LYS A 638 -16.80 -28.76 -14.20
N LEU A 639 -17.73 -27.80 -14.24
CA LEU A 639 -18.68 -27.69 -15.36
C LEU A 639 -17.96 -27.27 -16.64
N ARG A 640 -16.96 -26.41 -16.56
CA ARG A 640 -16.12 -26.06 -17.72
C ARG A 640 -15.48 -27.28 -18.37
N GLU A 641 -14.90 -28.16 -17.55
CA GLU A 641 -14.26 -29.38 -18.02
C GLU A 641 -15.25 -30.35 -18.68
N SER A 642 -16.40 -30.53 -18.04
CA SER A 642 -17.47 -31.43 -18.59
C SER A 642 -18.01 -30.91 -19.93
N LEU A 643 -18.30 -29.60 -20.05
CA LEU A 643 -18.80 -29.04 -21.31
C LEU A 643 -17.73 -29.06 -22.40
N ASN A 644 -16.47 -28.75 -22.05
CA ASN A 644 -15.37 -28.85 -22.98
C ASN A 644 -15.18 -30.27 -23.49
N GLU A 645 -15.27 -31.29 -22.62
CA GLU A 645 -15.17 -32.70 -23.01
C GLU A 645 -16.32 -33.10 -23.96
N THR A 646 -17.56 -32.75 -23.60
CA THR A 646 -18.74 -33.09 -24.40
C THR A 646 -18.66 -32.47 -25.81
N CYS A 647 -18.31 -31.19 -25.91
CA CYS A 647 -18.18 -30.53 -27.21
C CYS A 647 -17.01 -31.09 -28.02
N ASN A 648 -15.86 -31.33 -27.36
CA ASN A 648 -14.66 -31.86 -28.03
C ASN A 648 -14.91 -33.30 -28.59
N LEU A 649 -15.60 -34.14 -27.85
CA LEU A 649 -15.98 -35.47 -28.31
C LEU A 649 -16.95 -35.42 -29.49
N ALA A 650 -17.90 -34.48 -29.49
CA ALA A 650 -18.80 -34.30 -30.61
C ALA A 650 -18.11 -33.80 -31.88
N ASP A 651 -17.19 -32.88 -31.75
CA ASP A 651 -16.48 -32.27 -32.90
C ASP A 651 -15.40 -33.19 -33.50
N VAL A 652 -14.90 -34.16 -32.73
CA VAL A 652 -13.96 -35.16 -33.24
C VAL A 652 -14.59 -36.30 -34.01
N MET A 653 -15.91 -36.50 -33.87
CA MET A 653 -16.62 -37.59 -34.56
C MET A 653 -16.44 -37.49 -36.08
N GLY A 654 -15.92 -38.55 -36.67
CA GLY A 654 -15.65 -38.61 -38.11
C GLY A 654 -14.35 -38.01 -38.57
N ARG A 655 -13.51 -37.53 -37.67
CA ARG A 655 -12.16 -37.02 -38.02
C ARG A 655 -11.10 -38.11 -37.98
N THR A 656 -10.24 -38.12 -38.98
CA THR A 656 -9.09 -39.04 -39.08
C THR A 656 -7.74 -38.34 -38.78
N ASP A 657 -7.74 -37.02 -38.70
CA ASP A 657 -6.59 -36.16 -38.49
C ASP A 657 -6.38 -35.73 -37.03
N ALA A 658 -7.19 -36.24 -36.14
CA ALA A 658 -7.17 -35.86 -34.73
C ALA A 658 -6.26 -36.77 -33.88
N ALA A 659 -5.52 -36.16 -32.94
CA ALA A 659 -4.70 -36.86 -31.97
C ALA A 659 -5.22 -36.62 -30.54
N ARG A 660 -5.32 -37.71 -29.75
CA ARG A 660 -5.67 -37.64 -28.34
C ARG A 660 -4.44 -37.35 -27.52
N LEU A 661 -4.55 -36.31 -26.65
CA LEU A 661 -3.51 -35.98 -25.68
C LEU A 661 -4.13 -36.14 -24.27
N THR A 662 -3.40 -36.78 -23.36
CA THR A 662 -3.92 -37.13 -22.02
C THR A 662 -2.97 -36.65 -20.93
N LEU A 663 -3.53 -36.42 -19.74
CA LEU A 663 -2.79 -36.08 -18.53
C LEU A 663 -1.74 -37.15 -18.19
N GLU A 664 -2.07 -38.43 -18.38
CA GLU A 664 -1.18 -39.55 -18.13
C GLU A 664 0.06 -39.55 -19.03
N GLN A 665 -0.10 -39.30 -20.34
CA GLN A 665 1.03 -39.19 -21.29
C GLN A 665 2.08 -38.19 -20.86
N PHE A 666 1.65 -37.07 -20.23
CA PHE A 666 2.54 -35.99 -19.84
C PHE A 666 2.81 -35.93 -18.33
N LYS A 667 2.39 -36.93 -17.57
CA LYS A 667 2.57 -37.04 -16.12
C LYS A 667 2.12 -35.76 -15.39
N ILE A 668 0.90 -35.30 -15.67
CA ILE A 668 0.31 -34.12 -15.06
C ILE A 668 -0.74 -34.58 -14.04
N GLU A 669 -0.55 -34.17 -12.78
CA GLU A 669 -1.57 -34.37 -11.74
C GLU A 669 -2.60 -33.24 -11.80
N PRO A 670 -3.88 -33.54 -11.94
CA PRO A 670 -4.92 -32.52 -11.96
C PRO A 670 -5.08 -31.89 -10.56
N VAL A 671 -5.05 -30.57 -10.51
CA VAL A 671 -5.32 -29.81 -9.29
C VAL A 671 -6.80 -29.44 -9.28
N ALA A 672 -7.53 -29.87 -8.27
CA ALA A 672 -8.96 -29.60 -8.16
C ALA A 672 -9.23 -28.07 -8.15
N ASN A 673 -10.30 -27.68 -8.84
CA ASN A 673 -10.77 -26.28 -8.96
C ASN A 673 -9.73 -25.32 -9.56
N SER A 674 -8.84 -25.79 -10.39
CA SER A 674 -7.86 -24.96 -11.10
C SER A 674 -8.04 -25.04 -12.62
N ASN A 675 -7.37 -24.13 -13.34
CA ASN A 675 -7.36 -24.14 -14.80
C ASN A 675 -6.34 -25.16 -15.34
N CYS A 676 -6.46 -26.43 -14.94
CA CYS A 676 -5.61 -27.51 -15.42
C CYS A 676 -5.96 -27.94 -16.86
N PRO A 677 -4.99 -28.54 -17.61
CA PRO A 677 -5.31 -29.27 -18.82
C PRO A 677 -6.25 -30.46 -18.51
N GLN A 678 -6.95 -30.92 -19.52
CA GLN A 678 -7.83 -32.08 -19.47
C GLN A 678 -7.55 -32.99 -20.67
N ASP A 679 -7.87 -34.23 -20.57
CA ASP A 679 -7.81 -35.16 -21.68
C ASP A 679 -8.68 -34.66 -22.84
N ALA A 680 -8.12 -34.57 -24.03
CA ALA A 680 -8.81 -34.01 -25.17
C ALA A 680 -8.22 -34.48 -26.51
N TRP A 681 -9.04 -34.33 -27.53
CA TRP A 681 -8.63 -34.49 -28.93
C TRP A 681 -8.29 -33.16 -29.56
N PHE A 682 -7.19 -33.13 -30.31
CA PHE A 682 -6.74 -31.95 -31.04
C PHE A 682 -6.54 -32.29 -32.50
N TRP A 683 -6.76 -31.34 -33.40
CA TRP A 683 -6.61 -31.52 -34.85
C TRP A 683 -6.15 -30.22 -35.52
N PRO A 684 -5.59 -30.29 -36.74
CA PRO A 684 -5.30 -29.09 -37.53
C PRO A 684 -6.55 -28.26 -37.82
N GLY A 685 -6.48 -26.96 -37.66
CA GLY A 685 -7.59 -26.04 -37.81
C GLY A 685 -8.38 -25.80 -36.49
N MET A 686 -8.14 -26.58 -35.41
CA MET A 686 -8.81 -26.37 -34.15
C MET A 686 -8.32 -25.09 -33.47
N ARG A 687 -9.26 -24.33 -32.92
CA ARG A 687 -8.91 -23.19 -32.07
C ARG A 687 -8.65 -23.68 -30.64
N VAL A 688 -7.66 -23.07 -29.98
CA VAL A 688 -7.25 -23.34 -28.61
C VAL A 688 -6.92 -22.04 -27.89
N ILE A 689 -7.06 -21.99 -26.57
CA ILE A 689 -6.79 -20.80 -25.78
C ILE A 689 -5.52 -21.00 -24.97
N ALA A 690 -4.54 -20.12 -25.10
CA ALA A 690 -3.33 -20.17 -24.29
C ALA A 690 -3.63 -19.81 -22.82
N CYS A 691 -3.10 -20.62 -21.90
CA CYS A 691 -3.26 -20.46 -20.45
C CYS A 691 -1.92 -20.43 -19.70
N CYS A 692 -0.86 -20.00 -20.36
CA CYS A 692 0.46 -19.88 -19.77
C CYS A 692 1.14 -18.58 -20.20
N LYS A 693 2.17 -18.20 -19.45
CA LYS A 693 3.07 -17.11 -19.82
C LYS A 693 4.34 -17.71 -20.42
N GLY A 694 4.63 -17.38 -21.67
CA GLY A 694 5.89 -17.73 -22.32
C GLY A 694 6.39 -16.56 -23.15
N ARG A 695 7.67 -16.57 -23.55
CA ARG A 695 8.24 -15.50 -24.38
C ARG A 695 7.48 -15.24 -25.69
N LYS A 696 6.73 -16.24 -26.17
CA LYS A 696 5.99 -16.21 -27.44
C LYS A 696 4.49 -16.45 -27.30
N LEU A 697 3.99 -16.89 -26.13
CA LEU A 697 2.57 -17.15 -25.89
C LEU A 697 1.95 -16.08 -25.00
N ARG A 698 0.78 -15.61 -25.40
CA ARG A 698 0.02 -14.62 -24.60
C ARG A 698 -1.17 -15.31 -23.94
N ASN A 699 -1.21 -15.25 -22.62
CA ASN A 699 -2.28 -15.85 -21.83
C ASN A 699 -3.66 -15.29 -22.20
N GLY A 700 -4.65 -16.18 -22.39
CA GLY A 700 -6.02 -15.82 -22.79
C GLY A 700 -6.22 -15.62 -24.29
N ARG A 701 -5.16 -15.58 -25.10
CA ARG A 701 -5.27 -15.43 -26.56
C ARG A 701 -5.63 -16.77 -27.22
N ALA A 702 -6.50 -16.68 -28.23
CA ALA A 702 -6.83 -17.81 -29.08
C ALA A 702 -5.74 -18.03 -30.14
N TYR A 703 -5.44 -19.30 -30.41
CA TYR A 703 -4.53 -19.77 -31.44
C TYR A 703 -5.21 -20.86 -32.25
N THR A 704 -4.82 -21.00 -33.50
CA THR A 704 -5.23 -22.11 -34.36
C THR A 704 -4.10 -23.13 -34.42
N VAL A 705 -4.41 -24.40 -34.20
CA VAL A 705 -3.48 -25.50 -34.39
C VAL A 705 -3.24 -25.70 -35.91
N GLU A 706 -2.04 -25.52 -36.39
CA GLU A 706 -1.70 -25.71 -37.80
C GLU A 706 -1.27 -27.16 -38.06
N SER A 707 -0.51 -27.73 -37.15
CA SER A 707 -0.06 -29.11 -37.24
C SER A 707 0.22 -29.72 -35.90
N LEU A 708 -0.01 -31.01 -35.74
CA LEU A 708 0.27 -31.77 -34.53
C LEU A 708 1.58 -32.57 -34.56
N GLY A 709 2.23 -32.63 -35.72
CA GLY A 709 3.39 -33.48 -35.94
C GLY A 709 3.04 -34.99 -36.01
N GLU A 710 3.73 -35.75 -36.82
CA GLU A 710 3.39 -37.16 -37.08
C GLU A 710 3.91 -38.11 -35.99
N VAL A 711 4.82 -37.71 -35.15
CA VAL A 711 5.45 -38.53 -34.10
C VAL A 711 5.35 -37.85 -32.76
N GLU A 712 5.37 -38.59 -31.63
CA GLU A 712 5.31 -38.05 -30.26
C GLU A 712 6.37 -36.98 -29.94
N THR A 713 7.53 -37.05 -30.59
CA THR A 713 8.63 -36.09 -30.48
C THR A 713 8.47 -34.88 -31.39
N ALA A 714 7.50 -34.88 -32.30
CA ALA A 714 7.31 -33.80 -33.26
C ALA A 714 6.69 -32.57 -32.63
N ALA A 715 7.08 -31.40 -33.13
CA ALA A 715 6.56 -30.12 -32.64
C ALA A 715 5.11 -29.90 -33.11
N VAL A 716 4.29 -29.37 -32.18
CA VAL A 716 2.96 -28.80 -32.50
C VAL A 716 3.16 -27.38 -32.98
N THR A 717 2.61 -27.04 -34.12
CA THR A 717 2.61 -25.66 -34.63
C THR A 717 1.29 -25.00 -34.38
N VAL A 718 1.33 -23.84 -33.73
CA VAL A 718 0.16 -22.99 -33.47
C VAL A 718 0.36 -21.58 -34.01
N ARG A 719 -0.68 -20.93 -34.47
CA ARG A 719 -0.63 -19.56 -34.97
C ARG A 719 -1.76 -18.72 -34.36
N ALA A 720 -1.47 -17.50 -33.97
CA ALA A 720 -2.47 -16.48 -33.79
C ALA A 720 -2.75 -15.79 -35.13
N ASP A 721 -3.96 -15.26 -35.31
CA ASP A 721 -4.43 -14.77 -36.62
C ASP A 721 -3.48 -13.75 -37.30
N ASP A 722 -2.69 -12.98 -36.55
CA ASP A 722 -1.83 -11.90 -37.05
C ASP A 722 -0.33 -12.10 -36.73
N GLU A 723 0.10 -13.31 -36.38
CA GLU A 723 1.49 -13.54 -35.92
C GLU A 723 2.13 -14.74 -36.64
N GLU A 724 3.44 -14.79 -36.59
CA GLU A 724 4.24 -15.92 -37.09
C GLU A 724 3.92 -17.21 -36.32
N PRO A 725 3.96 -18.38 -36.99
CA PRO A 725 3.71 -19.67 -36.37
C PRO A 725 4.69 -19.97 -35.22
N ILE A 726 4.16 -20.52 -34.13
CA ILE A 726 4.96 -20.92 -32.98
C ILE A 726 5.05 -22.43 -32.91
N LYS A 727 6.27 -22.98 -32.87
CA LYS A 727 6.49 -24.40 -32.69
C LYS A 727 6.74 -24.73 -31.22
N LEU A 728 6.01 -25.72 -30.70
CA LEU A 728 6.05 -26.17 -29.33
C LEU A 728 6.20 -27.67 -29.24
N GLN A 729 6.88 -28.17 -28.21
CA GLN A 729 6.82 -29.59 -27.90
C GLN A 729 5.39 -30.00 -27.48
N ARG A 730 4.95 -31.22 -27.80
CA ARG A 730 3.58 -31.70 -27.47
C ARG A 730 3.23 -31.54 -25.98
N GLY A 731 4.15 -31.88 -25.08
CA GLY A 731 3.94 -31.69 -23.65
C GLY A 731 3.81 -30.23 -23.23
N GLN A 732 4.55 -29.31 -23.87
CA GLN A 732 4.43 -27.88 -23.65
C GLN A 732 3.10 -27.34 -24.20
N PHE A 733 2.72 -27.76 -25.41
CA PHE A 733 1.40 -27.43 -25.98
C PHE A 733 0.27 -27.84 -25.03
N PHE A 734 0.24 -29.11 -24.61
CA PHE A 734 -0.81 -29.64 -23.73
C PHE A 734 -0.90 -28.89 -22.39
N ARG A 735 0.24 -28.53 -21.81
CA ARG A 735 0.28 -27.75 -20.58
C ARG A 735 -0.20 -26.30 -20.77
N CYS A 736 0.08 -25.71 -21.92
CA CYS A 736 -0.14 -24.29 -22.17
C CYS A 736 -1.50 -23.95 -22.79
N PHE A 737 -2.24 -24.92 -23.33
CA PHE A 737 -3.48 -24.64 -24.05
C PHE A 737 -4.70 -25.31 -23.40
N ARG A 738 -5.85 -24.72 -23.63
CA ARG A 738 -7.17 -25.18 -23.17
C ARG A 738 -8.16 -25.21 -24.32
N LEU A 739 -9.18 -26.04 -24.19
CA LEU A 739 -10.29 -26.10 -25.11
C LEU A 739 -11.13 -24.81 -25.07
N PRO A 740 -11.70 -24.35 -26.19
CA PRO A 740 -12.34 -23.06 -26.30
C PRO A 740 -13.85 -23.07 -26.04
N TYR A 741 -14.47 -24.25 -25.88
CA TYR A 741 -15.94 -24.38 -25.88
C TYR A 741 -16.59 -23.89 -24.60
N ALA A 742 -15.90 -23.99 -23.45
CA ALA A 742 -16.38 -23.47 -22.18
C ALA A 742 -15.27 -22.69 -21.47
N ILE A 743 -15.60 -21.48 -21.04
CA ILE A 743 -14.73 -20.55 -20.31
C ILE A 743 -15.46 -20.01 -19.07
N THR A 744 -14.71 -19.52 -18.10
CA THR A 744 -15.34 -18.88 -16.93
C THR A 744 -15.85 -17.48 -17.28
N TYR A 745 -16.89 -17.02 -16.56
CA TYR A 745 -17.40 -15.65 -16.71
C TYR A 745 -16.29 -14.59 -16.61
N ALA A 746 -15.35 -14.79 -15.70
CA ALA A 746 -14.21 -13.89 -15.54
C ALA A 746 -13.28 -13.87 -16.77
N SER A 747 -13.07 -15.04 -17.40
CA SER A 747 -12.23 -15.15 -18.61
C SER A 747 -12.89 -14.53 -19.84
N ALA A 748 -14.20 -14.35 -19.82
CA ALA A 748 -14.95 -13.72 -20.92
C ALA A 748 -14.80 -12.18 -20.92
N GLN A 749 -14.32 -11.57 -19.85
CA GLN A 749 -14.15 -10.12 -19.78
C GLN A 749 -13.13 -9.64 -20.82
N GLY A 750 -13.43 -8.53 -21.48
CA GLY A 750 -12.63 -7.98 -22.58
C GLY A 750 -12.87 -8.65 -23.93
N LEU A 751 -13.52 -9.82 -24.01
CA LEU A 751 -13.82 -10.48 -25.28
C LEU A 751 -15.07 -9.87 -25.96
N THR A 752 -15.13 -10.04 -27.27
CA THR A 752 -16.36 -9.91 -28.07
C THR A 752 -16.58 -11.25 -28.73
N ILE A 753 -17.77 -11.82 -28.56
CA ILE A 753 -18.11 -13.15 -29.06
C ILE A 753 -19.21 -12.98 -30.12
N SER A 754 -18.87 -13.28 -31.36
CA SER A 754 -19.77 -13.11 -32.50
C SER A 754 -20.71 -14.29 -32.72
N GLY A 755 -20.54 -15.39 -31.98
CA GLY A 755 -21.40 -16.58 -32.07
C GLY A 755 -22.34 -16.71 -30.88
N LEU A 756 -23.12 -17.80 -30.88
CA LEU A 756 -24.05 -18.12 -29.80
C LEU A 756 -23.31 -18.34 -28.47
N ILE A 757 -23.79 -17.70 -27.42
CA ILE A 757 -23.27 -17.79 -26.05
C ILE A 757 -24.32 -18.42 -25.16
N ALA A 758 -23.93 -19.40 -24.37
CA ALA A 758 -24.81 -19.99 -23.34
C ALA A 758 -24.29 -19.64 -21.93
N LEU A 759 -25.17 -19.14 -21.08
CA LEU A 759 -24.90 -18.81 -19.69
C LEU A 759 -25.36 -19.95 -18.78
N HIS A 760 -24.44 -20.57 -18.08
CA HIS A 760 -24.69 -21.67 -17.14
C HIS A 760 -24.45 -21.24 -15.70
N ASN A 761 -24.85 -22.07 -14.75
CA ASN A 761 -24.70 -21.81 -13.31
C ASN A 761 -25.41 -20.54 -12.80
N THR A 762 -26.46 -20.08 -13.43
CA THR A 762 -27.16 -18.84 -13.07
C THR A 762 -27.89 -18.90 -11.73
N SER A 763 -28.09 -20.11 -11.16
CA SER A 763 -28.59 -20.34 -9.80
C SER A 763 -27.48 -20.59 -8.78
N HIS A 764 -26.20 -20.45 -9.15
CA HIS A 764 -25.08 -20.71 -8.26
C HIS A 764 -24.92 -19.57 -7.23
N THR A 765 -24.54 -19.91 -5.99
CA THR A 765 -24.40 -18.94 -4.88
C THR A 765 -23.43 -17.76 -5.18
N TYR A 766 -22.45 -17.97 -6.05
CA TYR A 766 -21.52 -16.93 -6.49
C TYR A 766 -21.97 -16.18 -7.75
N PHE A 767 -23.12 -16.53 -8.33
CA PHE A 767 -23.65 -15.77 -9.47
C PHE A 767 -24.23 -14.44 -8.98
N ASN A 768 -24.02 -13.37 -9.74
CA ASN A 768 -24.51 -12.04 -9.38
C ASN A 768 -24.83 -11.22 -10.63
N LYS A 769 -25.46 -10.06 -10.46
CA LYS A 769 -25.88 -9.17 -11.56
C LYS A 769 -24.70 -8.71 -12.42
N ARG A 770 -23.49 -8.53 -11.84
CA ARG A 770 -22.31 -8.16 -12.62
C ARG A 770 -21.86 -9.26 -13.57
N GLN A 771 -21.97 -10.52 -13.15
CA GLN A 771 -21.69 -11.66 -14.04
C GLN A 771 -22.69 -11.75 -15.17
N LEU A 772 -23.97 -11.53 -14.89
CA LEU A 772 -25.00 -11.45 -15.92
C LEU A 772 -24.75 -10.31 -16.91
N TYR A 773 -24.49 -9.11 -16.41
CA TYR A 773 -24.14 -7.94 -17.21
C TYR A 773 -22.90 -8.17 -18.09
N VAL A 774 -21.81 -8.68 -17.49
CA VAL A 774 -20.58 -8.96 -18.26
C VAL A 774 -20.83 -9.98 -19.34
N ALA A 775 -21.54 -11.08 -19.04
CA ALA A 775 -21.81 -12.14 -19.99
C ALA A 775 -22.65 -11.66 -21.19
N LEU A 776 -23.78 -11.01 -20.91
CA LEU A 776 -24.68 -10.48 -21.97
C LEU A 776 -23.96 -9.46 -22.84
N SER A 777 -23.15 -8.60 -22.23
CA SER A 777 -22.39 -7.60 -22.97
C SER A 777 -21.26 -8.15 -23.85
N ARG A 778 -21.03 -9.49 -23.84
CA ARG A 778 -20.06 -10.15 -24.76
C ARG A 778 -20.68 -10.48 -26.10
N ALA A 779 -22.00 -10.69 -26.15
CA ALA A 779 -22.72 -11.01 -27.37
C ALA A 779 -22.90 -9.78 -28.30
N THR A 780 -23.06 -10.05 -29.57
CA THR A 780 -23.30 -9.03 -30.60
C THR A 780 -24.76 -8.85 -30.96
N ALA A 781 -25.59 -9.85 -30.68
CA ALA A 781 -27.03 -9.79 -30.98
C ALA A 781 -27.86 -10.50 -29.89
N HIS A 782 -29.10 -10.06 -29.75
CA HIS A 782 -30.05 -10.55 -28.74
C HIS A 782 -30.36 -12.06 -28.89
N ASP A 783 -30.52 -12.52 -30.09
CA ASP A 783 -30.81 -13.91 -30.45
C ASP A 783 -29.60 -14.86 -30.37
N LEU A 784 -28.41 -14.32 -30.11
CA LEU A 784 -27.18 -15.06 -29.92
C LEU A 784 -26.91 -15.37 -28.44
N VAL A 785 -27.90 -15.31 -27.58
CA VAL A 785 -27.75 -15.59 -26.13
C VAL A 785 -28.74 -16.64 -25.66
N ILE A 786 -28.27 -17.58 -24.84
CA ILE A 786 -29.09 -18.53 -24.07
C ILE A 786 -28.75 -18.38 -22.59
N VAL A 787 -29.78 -18.38 -21.73
CA VAL A 787 -29.63 -18.39 -20.27
C VAL A 787 -30.30 -19.63 -19.68
N TYR A 788 -29.48 -20.49 -19.03
CA TYR A 788 -29.94 -21.71 -18.36
C TYR A 788 -30.27 -21.52 -16.89
#